data_f90400155369986aaea24e5a6582bb3c
#
_entry.id   f90400155369986aaea24e5a6582bb3c
#
_cell.length_a   1.000
_cell.length_b   1.000
_cell.length_c   1.000
_cell.angle_alpha   90.00
_cell.angle_beta   90.00
_cell.angle_gamma   90.00
#
_symmetry.space_group_name_H-M   'P 1'
#
loop_
_entity.id
_entity.type
_entity.pdbx_description
1 polymer ?
#
loop_
_entity_poly.entity_id
_entity_poly.type
_entity_poly.pdbx_seq_one_letter_code
_entity_poly.pdbx_strand_id
1 'polypeptide(L)'
;MNATQVYPIASRCGVFCKTDIQNLIAKNVSRENIAASIFRAVAVQTVVTLAHGCDITTPVLFCGGPLTFIPALRKAFIDYLSLDEKEIILPANGTLLPALGAALFHLDKEDYCKLSHLIDKIDTTLNGNGNLASTGLEPVFASNEEYEAWKERISRHKMISSGLKAGTQDVFIGIDSGSTTTKIVVLDEDSRLLYSYYNINGGNPIKAVEEGLNQLNDECLKQNAVLNIKGSCSTGYGEDLIRSAFQLHSGIIETIAHYMAAHYLNKDVSFILDIGGQDMKAIFVNNGVIDRMEINEACSSGCGSFLETFAKSLGYSAQEFSLAACHSEAPCDLGTRCTVFMNSKVKQVLREGATINDIAAGLAYSVVKNCLYKVLKLKDISVLGKDIVVQGGTMRNDAVVRAIELLSGAEVARCDTPELMGAFGCALYAMKHQGESVSLDEIINKAQYSARSLYCKGCDNRCLVIRYEFESGKSYYSGNRCEKVFTNGESSNRKGLNVYRQKEELLFHRSAEIAAPEQIIGIPRCLNMYEEYPFWHTLFTSCGIQVCLSDPSNFRKYEHNARMVMSDNICFPAKLVHSHVQDLIEKKVDRIFMPFVIFERKGMEQNSYNCPIVTGYSEVIKSVQSEGISVDSPAITFKDRNLLFKQCREYLSGLSVDDRTIQQAFQKAESEQHSFINTLVDYNKNILQQTGKGETLTVMLAGRPYHTDSLIQHKVSDMLSDMGVNVITDDLVRQMDIPTGDAHFVAQWAYTNRILKAAKWCATQGKNIQFVEMTSFGCGPDAFLVDEVRDLLMRHNKSLTLLKLDDINNIGSMKLRVRSMIESLKLANADGTEGDVKDFTTVPVYDKSYRDRKILVPYFTPFISPLIPAIMKVAGYDAENLPLSDNDSSEWGLKYANNEVCYPATLIVGDIIKALKSGKYDISKIAVAITQTGGQCRASNYISLIK
;
A
#
# COMPACT_ATOMS: atom_id res chain seq x y z
N MET A 1 12.95 -22.93 21.84
CA MET A 1 14.22 -23.68 21.83
C MET A 1 14.19 -24.85 20.83
N ASN A 2 13.04 -25.33 20.43
CA ASN A 2 12.92 -26.47 19.48
C ASN A 2 12.82 -26.03 18.01
N ALA A 3 12.98 -24.75 17.72
CA ALA A 3 12.97 -24.26 16.36
C ALA A 3 14.19 -24.73 15.58
N THR A 4 13.99 -25.22 14.39
CA THR A 4 15.03 -25.71 13.47
C THR A 4 15.35 -24.72 12.36
N GLN A 5 14.41 -23.79 12.10
CA GLN A 5 14.55 -22.81 11.02
C GLN A 5 13.81 -21.51 11.36
N VAL A 6 14.36 -20.38 10.91
CA VAL A 6 13.76 -19.05 11.04
C VAL A 6 13.39 -18.55 9.64
N TYR A 7 12.19 -18.00 9.52
CA TYR A 7 11.62 -17.48 8.27
C TYR A 7 11.55 -15.95 8.32
N PRO A 8 11.69 -15.26 7.21
CA PRO A 8 11.51 -13.81 7.17
C PRO A 8 10.03 -13.48 7.44
N ILE A 9 9.81 -12.64 8.44
CA ILE A 9 8.52 -12.04 8.80
C ILE A 9 8.72 -10.54 8.77
N ALA A 10 7.74 -9.83 8.21
CA ALA A 10 7.78 -8.37 8.15
C ALA A 10 7.89 -7.76 9.55
N SER A 11 8.95 -7.00 9.77
CA SER A 11 9.27 -6.39 11.06
C SER A 11 8.69 -4.98 11.19
N ARG A 12 7.39 -4.78 10.91
CA ARG A 12 6.74 -3.47 11.05
C ARG A 12 5.73 -3.44 12.17
N CYS A 13 4.51 -3.86 11.92
CA CYS A 13 3.50 -3.91 12.96
C CYS A 13 2.85 -5.30 13.03
N GLY A 14 2.16 -5.59 14.15
CA GLY A 14 1.53 -6.90 14.36
C GLY A 14 0.53 -7.30 13.28
N VAL A 15 0.01 -6.36 12.50
CA VAL A 15 -0.93 -6.63 11.41
C VAL A 15 -0.23 -7.25 10.21
N PHE A 16 0.87 -6.65 9.76
CA PHE A 16 1.69 -7.22 8.68
C PHE A 16 2.28 -8.57 9.09
N CYS A 17 2.78 -8.65 10.32
CA CYS A 17 3.28 -9.88 10.90
C CYS A 17 2.22 -11.02 10.86
N LYS A 18 0.95 -10.70 11.15
CA LYS A 18 -0.15 -11.67 11.11
C LYS A 18 -0.36 -12.25 9.71
N THR A 19 -0.28 -11.46 8.66
CA THR A 19 -0.39 -11.92 7.27
C THR A 19 0.74 -12.90 6.91
N ASP A 20 1.98 -12.57 7.28
CA ASP A 20 3.12 -13.45 7.05
C ASP A 20 3.01 -14.76 7.84
N ILE A 21 2.57 -14.68 9.11
CA ILE A 21 2.31 -15.85 9.95
C ILE A 21 1.27 -16.77 9.29
N GLN A 22 0.19 -16.24 8.76
CA GLN A 22 -0.83 -17.03 8.09
C GLN A 22 -0.27 -17.72 6.85
N ASN A 23 0.56 -17.04 6.06
CA ASN A 23 1.27 -17.64 4.94
C ASN A 23 2.20 -18.79 5.37
N LEU A 24 2.86 -18.65 6.52
CA LEU A 24 3.70 -19.72 7.08
C LEU A 24 2.87 -20.89 7.61
N ILE A 25 1.73 -20.62 8.25
CA ILE A 25 0.78 -21.66 8.69
C ILE A 25 0.25 -22.42 7.47
N ALA A 26 -0.18 -21.72 6.42
CA ALA A 26 -0.62 -22.33 5.17
C ALA A 26 0.46 -23.20 4.49
N LYS A 27 1.73 -22.93 4.77
CA LYS A 27 2.87 -23.71 4.33
C LYS A 27 3.27 -24.84 5.29
N ASN A 28 2.44 -25.15 6.29
CA ASN A 28 2.70 -26.15 7.32
C ASN A 28 4.03 -25.95 8.08
N VAL A 29 4.44 -24.71 8.26
CA VAL A 29 5.61 -24.38 9.09
C VAL A 29 5.26 -24.61 10.56
N SER A 30 6.15 -25.28 11.32
CA SER A 30 5.90 -25.60 12.72
C SER A 30 5.73 -24.35 13.58
N ARG A 31 4.95 -24.46 14.66
CA ARG A 31 4.70 -23.33 15.59
C ARG A 31 5.99 -22.81 16.22
N GLU A 32 6.93 -23.68 16.49
CA GLU A 32 8.24 -23.37 17.05
C GLU A 32 9.05 -22.49 16.07
N ASN A 33 9.05 -22.84 14.79
CA ASN A 33 9.73 -22.07 13.75
C ASN A 33 9.06 -20.70 13.54
N ILE A 34 7.73 -20.64 13.57
CA ILE A 34 6.98 -19.39 13.48
C ILE A 34 7.30 -18.50 14.69
N ALA A 35 7.27 -19.04 15.91
CA ALA A 35 7.59 -18.28 17.12
C ALA A 35 9.02 -17.72 17.11
N ALA A 36 9.99 -18.51 16.70
CA ALA A 36 11.38 -18.07 16.56
C ALA A 36 11.51 -16.98 15.49
N SER A 37 10.75 -17.08 14.39
CA SER A 37 10.73 -16.08 13.33
C SER A 37 10.13 -14.75 13.81
N ILE A 38 9.07 -14.78 14.61
CA ILE A 38 8.49 -13.61 15.26
C ILE A 38 9.51 -12.94 16.21
N PHE A 39 10.18 -13.73 17.06
CA PHE A 39 11.18 -13.17 17.99
C PHE A 39 12.34 -12.53 17.25
N ARG A 40 12.79 -13.13 16.14
CA ARG A 40 13.81 -12.51 15.29
C ARG A 40 13.30 -11.20 14.69
N ALA A 41 12.09 -11.17 14.15
CA ALA A 41 11.50 -9.96 13.57
C ALA A 41 11.39 -8.83 14.61
N VAL A 42 10.99 -9.14 15.85
CA VAL A 42 10.94 -8.18 16.96
C VAL A 42 12.34 -7.65 17.28
N ALA A 43 13.35 -8.52 17.36
CA ALA A 43 14.72 -8.11 17.62
C ALA A 43 15.25 -7.19 16.52
N VAL A 44 15.11 -7.58 15.26
CA VAL A 44 15.51 -6.78 14.09
C VAL A 44 14.85 -5.41 14.12
N GLN A 45 13.52 -5.36 14.25
CA GLN A 45 12.79 -4.10 14.27
C GLN A 45 13.19 -3.19 15.41
N THR A 46 13.34 -3.74 16.61
CA THR A 46 13.73 -2.96 17.78
C THR A 46 15.09 -2.33 17.59
N VAL A 47 16.07 -3.12 17.14
CA VAL A 47 17.44 -2.63 16.92
C VAL A 47 17.48 -1.61 15.79
N VAL A 48 16.87 -1.90 14.64
CA VAL A 48 16.87 -0.98 13.48
C VAL A 48 16.16 0.34 13.84
N THR A 49 15.02 0.27 14.54
CA THR A 49 14.26 1.46 14.92
C THR A 49 14.97 2.32 15.98
N LEU A 50 15.66 1.73 16.93
CA LEU A 50 16.27 2.45 18.04
C LEU A 50 17.71 2.88 17.77
N ALA A 51 18.47 2.07 17.04
CA ALA A 51 19.88 2.36 16.76
C ALA A 51 20.07 3.54 15.79
N HIS A 52 19.11 3.77 14.88
CA HIS A 52 19.20 4.85 13.87
C HIS A 52 20.54 4.89 13.12
N GLY A 53 21.09 3.72 12.79
CA GLY A 53 22.39 3.62 12.13
C GLY A 53 23.61 3.76 13.05
N CYS A 54 23.40 3.95 14.35
CA CYS A 54 24.48 3.96 15.34
C CYS A 54 24.88 2.54 15.77
N ASP A 55 26.16 2.35 16.06
CA ASP A 55 26.63 1.10 16.64
C ASP A 55 26.16 0.97 18.09
N ILE A 56 25.74 -0.24 18.45
CA ILE A 56 25.40 -0.56 19.83
C ILE A 56 26.69 -0.96 20.57
N THR A 57 27.06 -0.13 21.53
CA THR A 57 28.24 -0.39 22.37
C THR A 57 27.93 -1.43 23.44
N THR A 58 28.92 -2.32 23.70
CA THR A 58 28.85 -3.35 24.75
C THR A 58 29.47 -2.84 26.05
N PRO A 59 29.03 -3.33 27.22
CA PRO A 59 28.06 -4.40 27.43
C PRO A 59 26.61 -3.93 27.29
N VAL A 60 25.72 -4.83 26.81
CA VAL A 60 24.28 -4.56 26.62
C VAL A 60 23.46 -5.05 27.80
N LEU A 61 22.69 -4.16 28.40
CA LEU A 61 21.79 -4.46 29.51
C LEU A 61 20.40 -4.87 28.97
N PHE A 62 19.98 -6.10 29.26
CA PHE A 62 18.64 -6.57 28.96
C PHE A 62 17.70 -6.41 30.16
N CYS A 63 16.65 -5.59 30.03
CA CYS A 63 15.67 -5.33 31.08
C CYS A 63 14.23 -5.28 30.55
N GLY A 64 13.27 -5.20 31.46
CA GLY A 64 11.84 -5.21 31.15
C GLY A 64 11.24 -6.61 31.06
N GLY A 65 9.93 -6.70 31.19
CA GLY A 65 9.17 -7.97 31.26
C GLY A 65 9.46 -8.94 30.11
N PRO A 66 9.29 -8.55 28.83
CA PRO A 66 9.49 -9.47 27.71
C PRO A 66 10.90 -10.09 27.68
N LEU A 67 11.93 -9.28 27.88
CA LEU A 67 13.33 -9.76 27.85
C LEU A 67 13.73 -10.54 29.10
N THR A 68 13.02 -10.32 30.22
CA THR A 68 13.22 -11.10 31.45
C THR A 68 12.52 -12.46 31.37
N PHE A 69 11.25 -12.49 30.93
CA PHE A 69 10.43 -13.70 31.00
C PHE A 69 10.44 -14.58 29.75
N ILE A 70 10.93 -14.05 28.60
CA ILE A 70 10.97 -14.79 27.34
C ILE A 70 12.42 -15.02 26.90
N PRO A 71 13.07 -16.11 27.34
CA PRO A 71 14.47 -16.38 27.02
C PRO A 71 14.73 -16.50 25.51
N ALA A 72 13.76 -17.02 24.75
CA ALA A 72 13.86 -17.17 23.30
C ALA A 72 13.88 -15.82 22.57
N LEU A 73 13.13 -14.82 23.07
CA LEU A 73 13.18 -13.45 22.53
C LEU A 73 14.55 -12.82 22.83
N ARG A 74 15.04 -12.94 24.08
CA ARG A 74 16.38 -12.46 24.45
C ARG A 74 17.46 -13.08 23.58
N LYS A 75 17.37 -14.40 23.35
CA LYS A 75 18.29 -15.10 22.45
C LYS A 75 18.26 -14.51 21.03
N ALA A 76 17.10 -14.16 20.52
CA ALA A 76 16.99 -13.54 19.20
C ALA A 76 17.74 -12.19 19.11
N PHE A 77 17.74 -11.38 20.18
CA PHE A 77 18.57 -10.16 20.25
C PHE A 77 20.05 -10.46 20.30
N ILE A 78 20.45 -11.42 21.13
CA ILE A 78 21.84 -11.84 21.26
C ILE A 78 22.39 -12.33 19.92
N ASP A 79 21.64 -13.20 19.26
CA ASP A 79 22.03 -13.77 17.96
C ASP A 79 22.06 -12.67 16.86
N TYR A 80 21.14 -11.71 16.87
CA TYR A 80 21.10 -10.63 15.89
C TYR A 80 22.23 -9.63 16.07
N LEU A 81 22.56 -9.29 17.31
CA LEU A 81 23.65 -8.38 17.66
C LEU A 81 25.00 -9.06 17.71
N SER A 82 25.04 -10.40 17.58
CA SER A 82 26.27 -11.22 17.67
C SER A 82 27.04 -10.99 18.98
N LEU A 83 26.32 -10.95 20.14
CA LEU A 83 26.89 -10.66 21.44
C LEU A 83 27.50 -11.92 22.11
N ASP A 84 28.67 -11.78 22.69
CA ASP A 84 29.29 -12.78 23.56
C ASP A 84 28.74 -12.70 25.00
N GLU A 85 28.90 -13.78 25.79
CA GLU A 85 28.39 -13.81 27.18
C GLU A 85 28.93 -12.67 28.06
N LYS A 86 30.16 -12.22 27.82
CA LYS A 86 30.81 -11.12 28.56
C LYS A 86 30.20 -9.73 28.24
N GLU A 87 29.51 -9.65 27.15
CA GLU A 87 28.92 -8.40 26.63
C GLU A 87 27.45 -8.24 27.05
N ILE A 88 26.94 -9.18 27.88
CA ILE A 88 25.55 -9.23 28.28
C ILE A 88 25.39 -9.00 29.77
N ILE A 89 24.50 -8.06 30.15
CA ILE A 89 24.10 -7.84 31.52
C ILE A 89 22.65 -8.24 31.71
N LEU A 90 22.40 -9.21 32.61
CA LEU A 90 21.06 -9.70 32.94
C LEU A 90 20.81 -9.48 34.44
N PRO A 91 20.14 -8.38 34.83
CA PRO A 91 19.84 -8.13 36.23
C PRO A 91 18.74 -9.08 36.73
N ALA A 92 18.90 -9.58 37.98
CA ALA A 92 17.93 -10.48 38.60
C ALA A 92 16.53 -9.85 38.68
N ASN A 93 16.44 -8.54 38.87
CA ASN A 93 15.19 -7.76 38.98
C ASN A 93 14.97 -6.85 37.76
N GLY A 94 15.28 -7.33 36.56
CA GLY A 94 15.21 -6.54 35.33
C GLY A 94 13.85 -5.88 35.04
N THR A 95 12.76 -6.41 35.60
CA THR A 95 11.41 -5.83 35.49
C THR A 95 11.19 -4.62 36.39
N LEU A 96 11.96 -4.47 37.46
CA LEU A 96 11.80 -3.44 38.46
C LEU A 96 12.71 -2.22 38.25
N LEU A 97 13.59 -2.24 37.27
CA LEU A 97 14.56 -1.17 37.01
C LEU A 97 13.92 0.21 36.84
N PRO A 98 12.77 0.38 36.13
CA PRO A 98 12.11 1.68 36.05
C PRO A 98 11.64 2.21 37.42
N ALA A 99 11.06 1.33 38.26
CA ALA A 99 10.62 1.69 39.60
C ALA A 99 11.82 2.02 40.51
N LEU A 100 12.90 1.23 40.43
CA LEU A 100 14.13 1.50 41.13
C LEU A 100 14.74 2.84 40.71
N GLY A 101 14.79 3.12 39.41
CA GLY A 101 15.29 4.40 38.90
C GLY A 101 14.43 5.58 39.37
N ALA A 102 13.13 5.43 39.41
CA ALA A 102 12.21 6.45 39.97
C ALA A 102 12.47 6.68 41.47
N ALA A 103 12.67 5.62 42.25
CA ALA A 103 12.99 5.71 43.64
C ALA A 103 14.36 6.40 43.88
N LEU A 104 15.37 6.00 43.13
CA LEU A 104 16.70 6.62 43.21
C LEU A 104 16.72 8.10 42.82
N PHE A 105 15.91 8.49 41.85
CA PHE A 105 15.78 9.90 41.39
C PHE A 105 15.22 10.82 42.48
N HIS A 106 14.46 10.28 43.45
CA HIS A 106 13.89 11.03 44.56
C HIS A 106 14.70 10.92 45.87
N LEU A 107 15.76 10.12 45.93
CA LEU A 107 16.53 9.97 47.16
C LEU A 107 17.14 11.28 47.67
N ASP A 108 17.50 12.20 46.79
CA ASP A 108 18.14 13.47 47.14
C ASP A 108 17.13 14.63 47.26
N LYS A 109 15.81 14.36 47.15
CA LYS A 109 14.75 15.37 47.24
C LYS A 109 14.06 15.26 48.60
N GLU A 110 14.00 16.37 49.33
CA GLU A 110 13.34 16.47 50.66
C GLU A 110 11.80 16.46 50.60
N ASP A 111 11.17 16.15 49.44
CA ASP A 111 9.74 16.06 49.27
C ASP A 111 9.19 14.70 49.75
N TYR A 112 8.86 14.61 51.01
CA TYR A 112 8.23 13.43 51.59
C TYR A 112 6.72 13.63 51.71
N CYS A 113 5.91 12.71 51.17
CA CYS A 113 4.50 12.65 51.48
C CYS A 113 4.16 11.39 52.26
N LYS A 114 3.19 11.49 53.17
CA LYS A 114 2.72 10.31 53.91
C LYS A 114 1.96 9.40 52.98
N LEU A 115 2.14 8.08 53.11
CA LEU A 115 1.45 7.09 52.31
C LEU A 115 -0.09 7.22 52.41
N SER A 116 -0.60 7.57 53.62
CA SER A 116 -2.02 7.84 53.79
C SER A 116 -2.54 8.99 52.91
N HIS A 117 -1.78 10.08 52.80
CA HIS A 117 -2.16 11.22 51.95
C HIS A 117 -2.13 10.87 50.45
N LEU A 118 -1.24 9.95 50.06
CA LEU A 118 -1.19 9.43 48.68
C LEU A 118 -2.42 8.55 48.41
N ILE A 119 -2.80 7.68 49.35
CA ILE A 119 -3.99 6.84 49.27
C ILE A 119 -5.26 7.72 49.18
N ASP A 120 -5.40 8.74 50.05
CA ASP A 120 -6.53 9.67 50.04
C ASP A 120 -6.65 10.44 48.70
N LYS A 121 -5.50 10.81 48.07
CA LYS A 121 -5.49 11.41 46.75
C LYS A 121 -5.93 10.46 45.66
N ILE A 122 -5.49 9.20 45.71
CA ILE A 122 -5.91 8.17 44.78
C ILE A 122 -7.41 7.93 44.89
N ASP A 123 -7.92 7.78 46.11
CA ASP A 123 -9.35 7.56 46.37
C ASP A 123 -10.22 8.75 45.92
N THR A 124 -9.77 9.98 46.15
CA THR A 124 -10.45 11.18 45.66
C THR A 124 -10.43 11.28 44.12
N THR A 125 -9.34 10.84 43.48
CA THR A 125 -9.22 10.86 42.03
C THR A 125 -10.07 9.77 41.38
N LEU A 126 -10.15 8.59 42.01
CA LEU A 126 -10.96 7.46 41.53
C LEU A 126 -12.46 7.70 41.73
N ASN A 127 -12.83 8.39 42.79
CA ASN A 127 -14.22 8.70 43.12
C ASN A 127 -14.69 10.08 42.59
N GLY A 128 -13.80 10.90 42.08
CA GLY A 128 -14.12 12.15 41.41
C GLY A 128 -14.75 11.88 40.06
N ASN A 129 -16.05 12.07 39.93
CA ASN A 129 -16.74 12.16 38.66
C ASN A 129 -16.15 13.33 37.87
N GLY A 130 -15.08 13.08 37.15
CA GLY A 130 -14.62 13.98 36.13
C GLY A 130 -15.65 14.00 35.00
N ASN A 131 -16.57 14.97 35.06
CA ASN A 131 -17.32 15.40 33.88
C ASN A 131 -16.32 15.93 32.86
N LEU A 132 -15.65 15.03 32.14
CA LEU A 132 -15.02 15.39 30.91
C LEU A 132 -16.16 15.68 29.93
N ALA A 133 -16.31 16.94 29.56
CA ALA A 133 -17.04 17.34 28.37
C ALA A 133 -16.34 16.65 27.18
N SER A 134 -16.69 15.40 26.93
CA SER A 134 -16.29 14.73 25.71
C SER A 134 -16.98 15.51 24.59
N THR A 135 -16.21 16.01 23.66
CA THR A 135 -16.71 16.33 22.32
C THR A 135 -17.13 14.99 21.71
N GLY A 136 -18.30 14.50 22.12
CA GLY A 136 -18.85 13.22 21.69
C GLY A 136 -19.34 13.32 20.27
N LEU A 137 -19.23 12.24 19.54
CA LEU A 137 -19.94 12.05 18.27
C LEU A 137 -21.44 11.87 18.57
N GLU A 138 -22.27 12.06 17.56
CA GLU A 138 -23.68 11.72 17.67
C GLU A 138 -23.86 10.22 17.94
N PRO A 139 -24.83 9.81 18.78
CA PRO A 139 -25.16 8.41 18.98
C PRO A 139 -25.42 7.71 17.65
N VAL A 140 -25.02 6.43 17.57
CA VAL A 140 -25.28 5.61 16.36
C VAL A 140 -26.79 5.47 16.14
N PHE A 141 -27.54 5.34 17.24
CA PHE A 141 -29.00 5.41 17.28
C PHE A 141 -29.40 6.31 18.45
N ALA A 142 -30.33 7.21 18.19
CA ALA A 142 -30.82 8.14 19.21
C ALA A 142 -31.76 7.46 20.24
N SER A 143 -32.41 6.36 19.84
CA SER A 143 -33.29 5.56 20.71
C SER A 143 -33.38 4.11 20.27
N ASN A 144 -33.93 3.26 21.14
CA ASN A 144 -34.16 1.85 20.80
C ASN A 144 -35.23 1.67 19.73
N GLU A 145 -36.22 2.57 19.67
CA GLU A 145 -37.24 2.58 18.62
C GLU A 145 -36.65 2.86 17.26
N GLU A 146 -35.69 3.78 17.14
CA GLU A 146 -34.95 4.03 15.92
C GLU A 146 -34.15 2.80 15.49
N TYR A 147 -33.47 2.14 16.44
CA TYR A 147 -32.72 0.93 16.16
C TYR A 147 -33.61 -0.19 15.61
N GLU A 148 -34.75 -0.45 16.21
CA GLU A 148 -35.66 -1.49 15.73
C GLU A 148 -36.29 -1.14 14.37
N ALA A 149 -36.66 0.12 14.13
CA ALA A 149 -37.15 0.58 12.83
C ALA A 149 -36.07 0.43 11.73
N TRP A 150 -34.81 0.76 12.07
CA TRP A 150 -33.67 0.58 11.18
C TRP A 150 -33.45 -0.92 10.87
N LYS A 151 -33.52 -1.80 11.85
CA LYS A 151 -33.42 -3.25 11.68
C LYS A 151 -34.49 -3.82 10.74
N GLU A 152 -35.73 -3.37 10.90
CA GLU A 152 -36.80 -3.76 10.01
C GLU A 152 -36.53 -3.33 8.58
N ARG A 153 -36.05 -2.09 8.37
CA ARG A 153 -35.70 -1.57 7.04
C ARG A 153 -34.58 -2.40 6.38
N ILE A 154 -33.48 -2.58 7.07
CA ILE A 154 -32.30 -3.26 6.50
C ILE A 154 -32.54 -4.76 6.27
N SER A 155 -33.45 -5.36 7.02
CA SER A 155 -33.83 -6.77 6.86
C SER A 155 -34.63 -7.09 5.59
N ARG A 156 -34.96 -6.09 4.78
CA ARG A 156 -35.71 -6.29 3.51
C ARG A 156 -34.88 -6.98 2.44
N HIS A 157 -33.55 -6.83 2.50
CA HIS A 157 -32.62 -7.45 1.57
C HIS A 157 -32.18 -8.82 2.08
N LYS A 158 -32.90 -9.88 1.68
CA LYS A 158 -32.63 -11.25 2.11
C LYS A 158 -32.29 -12.15 0.93
N MET A 159 -31.41 -13.12 1.15
CA MET A 159 -31.31 -14.25 0.26
C MET A 159 -32.56 -15.13 0.39
N ILE A 160 -33.23 -15.39 -0.72
CA ILE A 160 -34.37 -16.30 -0.72
C ILE A 160 -33.84 -17.71 -0.50
N SER A 161 -34.23 -18.36 0.60
CA SER A 161 -33.84 -19.72 0.92
C SER A 161 -35.00 -20.68 0.72
N SER A 162 -34.74 -21.83 0.09
CA SER A 162 -35.73 -22.89 -0.09
C SER A 162 -35.34 -24.20 0.60
N GLY A 163 -34.08 -24.34 0.99
CA GLY A 163 -33.52 -25.57 1.55
C GLY A 163 -33.46 -26.72 0.54
N LEU A 164 -32.76 -27.80 0.95
CA LEU A 164 -32.67 -29.04 0.18
C LEU A 164 -34.01 -29.78 0.18
N LYS A 165 -34.34 -30.43 -0.92
CA LYS A 165 -35.57 -31.24 -1.07
C LYS A 165 -35.21 -32.65 -1.52
N ALA A 166 -36.05 -33.62 -1.16
CA ALA A 166 -35.89 -34.99 -1.62
C ALA A 166 -35.96 -35.12 -3.13
N GLY A 167 -35.12 -35.94 -3.73
CA GLY A 167 -35.01 -36.19 -5.16
C GLY A 167 -33.86 -35.42 -5.83
N THR A 168 -33.76 -35.52 -7.12
CA THR A 168 -32.69 -34.88 -7.91
C THR A 168 -32.94 -33.38 -8.12
N GLN A 169 -31.96 -32.56 -7.84
CA GLN A 169 -32.01 -31.09 -8.00
C GLN A 169 -30.79 -30.61 -8.81
N ASP A 170 -31.05 -29.82 -9.83
CA ASP A 170 -30.00 -29.13 -10.56
C ASP A 170 -29.52 -27.94 -9.73
N VAL A 171 -28.23 -27.86 -9.51
CA VAL A 171 -27.65 -26.88 -8.58
C VAL A 171 -26.36 -26.24 -9.09
N PHE A 172 -26.04 -25.09 -8.48
CA PHE A 172 -24.84 -24.31 -8.76
C PHE A 172 -24.09 -24.04 -7.46
N ILE A 173 -22.78 -24.34 -7.46
CA ILE A 173 -21.93 -24.21 -6.26
C ILE A 173 -20.97 -23.04 -6.45
N GLY A 174 -20.97 -22.16 -5.45
CA GLY A 174 -19.99 -21.09 -5.31
C GLY A 174 -19.15 -21.29 -4.07
N ILE A 175 -17.83 -21.18 -4.21
CA ILE A 175 -16.87 -21.35 -3.12
C ILE A 175 -16.02 -20.09 -3.02
N ASP A 176 -16.09 -19.41 -1.87
CA ASP A 176 -15.20 -18.30 -1.53
C ASP A 176 -14.18 -18.79 -0.49
N SER A 177 -12.94 -18.97 -0.95
CA SER A 177 -11.82 -19.39 -0.11
C SER A 177 -10.88 -18.21 0.14
N GLY A 178 -11.17 -17.45 1.19
CA GLY A 178 -10.38 -16.34 1.63
C GLY A 178 -9.11 -16.75 2.39
N SER A 179 -8.34 -15.77 2.86
CA SER A 179 -7.12 -16.00 3.66
C SER A 179 -7.38 -16.63 5.02
N THR A 180 -8.57 -16.41 5.61
CA THR A 180 -8.92 -16.81 6.97
C THR A 180 -10.10 -17.76 7.03
N THR A 181 -11.05 -17.60 6.12
CA THR A 181 -12.35 -18.30 6.16
C THR A 181 -12.69 -18.88 4.80
N THR A 182 -13.44 -19.99 4.81
CA THR A 182 -14.05 -20.60 3.63
C THR A 182 -15.56 -20.53 3.74
N LYS A 183 -16.22 -20.18 2.62
CA LYS A 183 -17.66 -20.16 2.50
C LYS A 183 -18.08 -20.98 1.28
N ILE A 184 -19.16 -21.69 1.39
CA ILE A 184 -19.77 -22.45 0.29
C ILE A 184 -21.24 -22.06 0.22
N VAL A 185 -21.72 -21.79 -0.96
CA VAL A 185 -23.13 -21.50 -1.25
C VAL A 185 -23.60 -22.43 -2.37
N VAL A 186 -24.77 -23.01 -2.19
CA VAL A 186 -25.44 -23.85 -3.19
C VAL A 186 -26.76 -23.20 -3.55
N LEU A 187 -26.98 -22.94 -4.84
CA LEU A 187 -28.19 -22.32 -5.38
C LEU A 187 -28.93 -23.29 -6.30
N ASP A 188 -30.26 -23.13 -6.36
CA ASP A 188 -31.08 -23.73 -7.40
C ASP A 188 -31.11 -22.85 -8.68
N GLU A 189 -31.86 -23.27 -9.71
CA GLU A 189 -32.01 -22.57 -10.98
C GLU A 189 -32.69 -21.20 -10.84
N ASP A 190 -33.45 -20.97 -9.76
CA ASP A 190 -34.11 -19.69 -9.45
C ASP A 190 -33.24 -18.79 -8.55
N SER A 191 -31.96 -19.09 -8.37
CA SER A 191 -31.02 -18.40 -7.46
C SER A 191 -31.45 -18.45 -5.99
N ARG A 192 -32.20 -19.46 -5.55
CA ARG A 192 -32.57 -19.64 -4.16
C ARG A 192 -31.49 -20.43 -3.42
N LEU A 193 -31.19 -20.00 -2.20
CA LEU A 193 -30.19 -20.64 -1.34
C LEU A 193 -30.72 -22.00 -0.84
N LEU A 194 -30.03 -23.07 -1.22
CA LEU A 194 -30.32 -24.43 -0.75
C LEU A 194 -29.49 -24.81 0.46
N TYR A 195 -28.22 -24.39 0.47
CA TYR A 195 -27.25 -24.68 1.52
C TYR A 195 -26.20 -23.60 1.60
N SER A 196 -25.71 -23.37 2.82
CA SER A 196 -24.56 -22.50 3.05
C SER A 196 -23.63 -23.06 4.12
N TYR A 197 -22.34 -22.83 3.96
CA TYR A 197 -21.30 -23.19 4.91
C TYR A 197 -20.36 -22.01 5.15
N TYR A 198 -19.94 -21.83 6.38
CA TYR A 198 -18.98 -20.83 6.79
C TYR A 198 -18.08 -21.38 7.90
N ASN A 199 -16.78 -21.44 7.67
CA ASN A 199 -15.82 -21.88 8.68
C ASN A 199 -14.44 -21.22 8.51
N ILE A 200 -13.61 -21.33 9.55
CA ILE A 200 -12.21 -20.87 9.55
C ILE A 200 -11.34 -21.91 8.83
N ASN A 201 -10.45 -21.45 7.92
CA ASN A 201 -9.56 -22.33 7.14
C ASN A 201 -8.50 -23.07 7.95
N GLY A 202 -8.14 -22.56 9.13
CA GLY A 202 -7.04 -23.13 9.92
C GLY A 202 -5.69 -23.21 9.19
N GLY A 203 -5.50 -22.47 8.09
CA GLY A 203 -4.31 -22.50 7.24
C GLY A 203 -4.35 -23.56 6.12
N ASN A 204 -5.40 -24.40 6.05
CA ASN A 204 -5.58 -25.40 4.99
C ASN A 204 -6.92 -25.19 4.27
N PRO A 205 -6.96 -24.40 3.20
CA PRO A 205 -8.19 -24.11 2.50
C PRO A 205 -8.81 -25.33 1.80
N ILE A 206 -8.01 -26.29 1.30
CA ILE A 206 -8.53 -27.50 0.67
C ILE A 206 -9.33 -28.32 1.69
N LYS A 207 -8.76 -28.52 2.87
CA LYS A 207 -9.43 -29.27 3.94
C LYS A 207 -10.72 -28.58 4.40
N ALA A 208 -10.72 -27.25 4.51
CA ALA A 208 -11.91 -26.51 4.89
C ALA A 208 -13.04 -26.62 3.85
N VAL A 209 -12.71 -26.63 2.56
CA VAL A 209 -13.70 -26.89 1.49
C VAL A 209 -14.18 -28.33 1.53
N GLU A 210 -13.28 -29.30 1.70
CA GLU A 210 -13.63 -30.74 1.83
C GLU A 210 -14.59 -30.97 2.99
N GLU A 211 -14.31 -30.38 4.16
CA GLU A 211 -15.21 -30.45 5.33
C GLU A 211 -16.59 -29.86 5.02
N GLY A 212 -16.65 -28.72 4.34
CA GLY A 212 -17.92 -28.10 3.98
C GLY A 212 -18.73 -28.91 2.94
N LEU A 213 -18.07 -29.52 1.97
CA LEU A 213 -18.72 -30.38 0.97
C LEU A 213 -19.18 -31.71 1.60
N ASN A 214 -18.41 -32.29 2.52
CA ASN A 214 -18.83 -33.48 3.27
C ASN A 214 -20.06 -33.19 4.15
N GLN A 215 -20.10 -32.01 4.82
CA GLN A 215 -21.30 -31.60 5.57
C GLN A 215 -22.52 -31.41 4.66
N LEU A 216 -22.31 -30.87 3.45
CA LEU A 216 -23.38 -30.79 2.44
C LEU A 216 -23.86 -32.19 2.04
N ASN A 217 -22.95 -33.14 1.84
CA ASN A 217 -23.28 -34.51 1.50
C ASN A 217 -24.09 -35.21 2.63
N ASP A 218 -23.66 -34.99 3.88
CA ASP A 218 -24.37 -35.51 5.05
C ASP A 218 -25.80 -34.95 5.13
N GLU A 219 -25.97 -33.67 4.78
CA GLU A 219 -27.31 -33.06 4.77
C GLU A 219 -28.16 -33.57 3.59
N CYS A 220 -27.57 -33.79 2.42
CA CYS A 220 -28.22 -34.43 1.29
C CYS A 220 -28.74 -35.87 1.66
N LEU A 221 -27.92 -36.66 2.36
CA LEU A 221 -28.30 -37.99 2.81
C LEU A 221 -29.47 -37.94 3.79
N LYS A 222 -29.47 -37.02 4.74
CA LYS A 222 -30.58 -36.83 5.70
C LYS A 222 -31.90 -36.50 5.01
N GLN A 223 -31.85 -35.73 3.94
CA GLN A 223 -33.02 -35.24 3.25
C GLN A 223 -33.39 -36.05 2.00
N ASN A 224 -32.65 -37.16 1.71
CA ASN A 224 -32.77 -37.95 0.48
C ASN A 224 -32.69 -37.05 -0.79
N ALA A 225 -31.83 -36.04 -0.79
CA ALA A 225 -31.54 -35.16 -1.89
C ALA A 225 -30.40 -35.71 -2.74
N VAL A 226 -30.46 -35.55 -4.04
CA VAL A 226 -29.39 -35.86 -4.99
C VAL A 226 -29.07 -34.59 -5.77
N LEU A 227 -27.85 -34.12 -5.67
CA LEU A 227 -27.42 -32.90 -6.34
C LEU A 227 -26.78 -33.20 -7.68
N ASN A 228 -27.32 -32.62 -8.71
CA ASN A 228 -26.77 -32.59 -10.06
C ASN A 228 -26.12 -31.21 -10.31
N ILE A 229 -24.80 -31.13 -10.21
CA ILE A 229 -24.06 -29.87 -10.22
C ILE A 229 -23.80 -29.45 -11.67
N LYS A 230 -24.56 -28.47 -12.16
CA LYS A 230 -24.48 -27.90 -13.51
C LYS A 230 -23.35 -26.89 -13.65
N GLY A 231 -22.93 -26.28 -12.54
CA GLY A 231 -21.86 -25.30 -12.50
C GLY A 231 -21.25 -25.18 -11.14
N SER A 232 -19.93 -24.98 -11.10
CA SER A 232 -19.18 -24.75 -9.88
C SER A 232 -18.09 -23.72 -10.13
N CYS A 233 -17.92 -22.81 -9.18
CA CYS A 233 -16.99 -21.70 -9.30
C CYS A 233 -16.29 -21.42 -7.97
N SER A 234 -15.01 -21.06 -8.02
CA SER A 234 -14.24 -20.60 -6.85
C SER A 234 -13.81 -19.16 -6.97
N THR A 235 -13.62 -18.53 -5.81
CA THR A 235 -13.06 -17.17 -5.67
C THR A 235 -12.22 -17.05 -4.40
N GLY A 236 -11.64 -15.87 -4.18
CA GLY A 236 -10.80 -15.53 -3.04
C GLY A 236 -9.33 -15.88 -3.27
N TYR A 237 -8.49 -15.73 -2.23
CA TYR A 237 -7.05 -16.01 -2.31
C TYR A 237 -6.72 -17.47 -2.69
N GLY A 238 -7.63 -18.41 -2.38
CA GLY A 238 -7.51 -19.81 -2.72
C GLY A 238 -8.10 -20.20 -4.08
N GLU A 239 -8.60 -19.27 -4.88
CA GLU A 239 -9.35 -19.52 -6.12
C GLU A 239 -8.71 -20.59 -6.99
N ASP A 240 -7.49 -20.37 -7.49
CA ASP A 240 -6.80 -21.28 -8.41
C ASP A 240 -6.49 -22.65 -7.78
N LEU A 241 -6.13 -22.66 -6.49
CA LEU A 241 -5.85 -23.90 -5.74
C LEU A 241 -7.11 -24.74 -5.59
N ILE A 242 -8.22 -24.14 -5.16
CA ILE A 242 -9.49 -24.81 -4.96
C ILE A 242 -10.07 -25.29 -6.29
N ARG A 243 -10.03 -24.45 -7.34
CA ARG A 243 -10.41 -24.85 -8.68
C ARG A 243 -9.64 -26.07 -9.15
N SER A 244 -8.32 -26.09 -8.92
CA SER A 244 -7.46 -27.20 -9.35
C SER A 244 -7.67 -28.45 -8.50
N ALA A 245 -7.86 -28.33 -7.20
CA ALA A 245 -8.05 -29.44 -6.27
C ALA A 245 -9.38 -30.19 -6.52
N PHE A 246 -10.46 -29.44 -6.65
CA PHE A 246 -11.79 -29.99 -6.83
C PHE A 246 -12.24 -30.07 -8.29
N GLN A 247 -11.38 -29.67 -9.23
CA GLN A 247 -11.65 -29.61 -10.67
C GLN A 247 -12.97 -28.87 -10.98
N LEU A 248 -13.15 -27.70 -10.35
CA LEU A 248 -14.33 -26.88 -10.56
C LEU A 248 -14.37 -26.33 -11.99
N HIS A 249 -15.57 -26.09 -12.49
CA HIS A 249 -15.81 -25.62 -13.86
C HIS A 249 -15.14 -24.27 -14.13
N SER A 250 -15.13 -23.37 -13.14
CA SER A 250 -14.60 -22.02 -13.29
C SER A 250 -13.97 -21.47 -12.01
N GLY A 251 -13.22 -20.39 -12.17
CA GLY A 251 -12.75 -19.55 -11.08
C GLY A 251 -12.84 -18.10 -11.51
N ILE A 252 -13.21 -17.22 -10.60
CA ILE A 252 -13.33 -15.79 -10.85
C ILE A 252 -12.67 -14.98 -9.75
N ILE A 253 -12.30 -13.76 -10.09
CA ILE A 253 -11.71 -12.84 -9.13
C ILE A 253 -12.80 -12.39 -8.14
N GLU A 254 -12.40 -12.27 -6.89
CA GLU A 254 -13.27 -11.94 -5.76
C GLU A 254 -14.11 -10.68 -5.98
N THR A 255 -13.54 -9.67 -6.63
CA THR A 255 -14.24 -8.42 -6.95
C THR A 255 -15.40 -8.59 -7.92
N ILE A 256 -15.27 -9.50 -8.89
CA ILE A 256 -16.36 -9.83 -9.81
C ILE A 256 -17.45 -10.63 -9.07
N ALA A 257 -17.06 -11.56 -8.20
CA ALA A 257 -18.01 -12.29 -7.37
C ALA A 257 -18.83 -11.32 -6.50
N HIS A 258 -18.17 -10.40 -5.80
CA HIS A 258 -18.84 -9.38 -5.00
C HIS A 258 -19.73 -8.46 -5.81
N TYR A 259 -19.30 -8.04 -7.00
CA TYR A 259 -20.13 -7.25 -7.91
C TYR A 259 -21.37 -8.01 -8.36
N MET A 260 -21.26 -9.27 -8.77
CA MET A 260 -22.39 -10.07 -9.20
C MET A 260 -23.45 -10.24 -8.09
N ALA A 261 -22.98 -10.48 -6.87
CA ALA A 261 -23.86 -10.59 -5.71
C ALA A 261 -24.56 -9.26 -5.37
N ALA A 262 -23.84 -8.15 -5.41
CA ALA A 262 -24.38 -6.83 -5.16
C ALA A 262 -25.41 -6.43 -6.23
N HIS A 263 -25.10 -6.67 -7.51
CA HIS A 263 -25.98 -6.40 -8.64
C HIS A 263 -27.25 -7.26 -8.61
N TYR A 264 -27.16 -8.46 -8.03
CA TYR A 264 -28.36 -9.28 -7.80
C TYR A 264 -29.30 -8.65 -6.75
N LEU A 265 -28.74 -8.10 -5.66
CA LEU A 265 -29.51 -7.43 -4.61
C LEU A 265 -30.07 -6.07 -5.06
N ASN A 266 -29.28 -5.31 -5.77
CA ASN A 266 -29.65 -3.99 -6.32
C ASN A 266 -29.04 -3.83 -7.70
N LYS A 267 -29.90 -3.84 -8.73
CA LYS A 267 -29.48 -3.70 -10.13
C LYS A 267 -28.87 -2.34 -10.46
N ASP A 268 -29.22 -1.32 -9.70
CA ASP A 268 -28.77 0.06 -9.89
C ASP A 268 -27.55 0.38 -8.98
N VAL A 269 -26.92 -0.64 -8.39
CA VAL A 269 -25.79 -0.46 -7.47
C VAL A 269 -24.72 0.46 -8.06
N SER A 270 -24.39 1.52 -7.32
CA SER A 270 -23.37 2.51 -7.68
C SER A 270 -22.07 2.31 -6.90
N PHE A 271 -22.17 1.74 -5.72
CA PHE A 271 -21.01 1.51 -4.87
C PHE A 271 -21.17 0.27 -4.00
N ILE A 272 -20.10 -0.52 -3.93
CA ILE A 272 -20.04 -1.73 -3.10
C ILE A 272 -18.90 -1.58 -2.14
N LEU A 273 -19.18 -1.75 -0.84
CA LEU A 273 -18.17 -1.78 0.20
C LEU A 273 -18.16 -3.15 0.86
N ASP A 274 -17.13 -3.92 0.57
CA ASP A 274 -16.85 -5.19 1.24
C ASP A 274 -15.80 -4.96 2.32
N ILE A 275 -16.13 -5.27 3.58
CA ILE A 275 -15.17 -5.27 4.69
C ILE A 275 -15.07 -6.67 5.26
N GLY A 276 -13.97 -7.32 4.90
CA GLY A 276 -13.57 -8.61 5.44
C GLY A 276 -12.92 -8.50 6.82
N GLY A 277 -12.40 -9.61 7.30
CA GLY A 277 -11.63 -9.64 8.55
C GLY A 277 -10.29 -8.94 8.45
N GLN A 278 -9.63 -8.97 7.30
CA GLN A 278 -8.26 -8.46 7.12
C GLN A 278 -8.09 -7.52 5.95
N ASP A 279 -9.02 -7.48 5.05
CA ASP A 279 -9.01 -6.65 3.86
C ASP A 279 -10.32 -5.87 3.73
N MET A 280 -10.29 -4.88 2.89
CA MET A 280 -11.43 -4.07 2.51
C MET A 280 -11.37 -3.83 1.00
N LYS A 281 -12.50 -3.97 0.33
CA LYS A 281 -12.65 -3.68 -1.08
C LYS A 281 -13.77 -2.68 -1.27
N ALA A 282 -13.50 -1.68 -2.08
CA ALA A 282 -14.49 -0.71 -2.51
C ALA A 282 -14.57 -0.74 -4.03
N ILE A 283 -15.75 -1.02 -4.56
CA ILE A 283 -15.98 -1.18 -5.99
C ILE A 283 -16.97 -0.09 -6.41
N PHE A 284 -16.54 0.76 -7.32
CA PHE A 284 -17.38 1.79 -7.91
C PHE A 284 -17.97 1.26 -9.21
N VAL A 285 -19.28 1.36 -9.34
CA VAL A 285 -20.02 0.87 -10.48
C VAL A 285 -20.67 2.05 -11.19
N ASN A 286 -20.52 2.11 -12.50
CA ASN A 286 -21.14 3.14 -13.33
C ASN A 286 -21.84 2.46 -14.49
N ASN A 287 -23.15 2.69 -14.62
CA ASN A 287 -23.99 2.10 -15.67
C ASN A 287 -23.86 0.56 -15.76
N GLY A 288 -23.79 -0.13 -14.62
CA GLY A 288 -23.69 -1.58 -14.56
C GLY A 288 -22.30 -2.14 -14.85
N VAL A 289 -21.27 -1.30 -14.97
CA VAL A 289 -19.87 -1.71 -15.20
C VAL A 289 -19.00 -1.28 -14.04
N ILE A 290 -18.04 -2.12 -13.65
CA ILE A 290 -17.03 -1.76 -12.64
C ILE A 290 -16.13 -0.67 -13.24
N ASP A 291 -16.25 0.55 -12.72
CA ASP A 291 -15.48 1.70 -13.15
C ASP A 291 -14.15 1.81 -12.45
N ARG A 292 -14.16 1.66 -11.12
CA ARG A 292 -12.97 1.79 -10.28
C ARG A 292 -13.03 0.85 -9.08
N MET A 293 -11.87 0.45 -8.64
CA MET A 293 -11.73 -0.40 -7.46
C MET A 293 -10.57 0.06 -6.59
N GLU A 294 -10.82 0.11 -5.29
CA GLU A 294 -9.79 0.34 -4.29
C GLU A 294 -9.76 -0.85 -3.31
N ILE A 295 -8.57 -1.31 -3.02
CA ILE A 295 -8.36 -2.45 -2.12
C ILE A 295 -7.41 -2.02 -1.01
N ASN A 296 -7.77 -2.30 0.23
CA ASN A 296 -6.87 -2.15 1.37
C ASN A 296 -6.57 -3.51 1.98
N GLU A 297 -5.37 -3.98 1.76
CA GLU A 297 -4.84 -5.22 2.31
C GLU A 297 -3.69 -4.95 3.30
N ALA A 298 -3.21 -3.71 3.34
CA ALA A 298 -2.02 -3.34 4.07
C ALA A 298 -2.31 -2.82 5.48
N CYS A 299 -3.54 -2.45 5.80
CA CYS A 299 -3.86 -1.86 7.10
C CYS A 299 -5.19 -2.37 7.66
N SER A 300 -5.14 -3.00 8.83
CA SER A 300 -6.34 -3.52 9.50
C SER A 300 -7.24 -2.44 10.11
N SER A 301 -6.83 -1.17 10.15
CA SER A 301 -7.61 -0.11 10.79
C SER A 301 -8.96 0.18 10.13
N GLY A 302 -9.16 -0.31 8.91
CA GLY A 302 -10.42 -0.30 8.19
C GLY A 302 -11.06 -1.68 8.03
N CYS A 303 -10.66 -2.70 8.80
CA CYS A 303 -11.09 -4.09 8.64
C CYS A 303 -11.67 -4.65 9.93
N GLY A 304 -12.38 -5.78 9.85
CA GLY A 304 -13.06 -6.41 11.00
C GLY A 304 -12.12 -6.83 12.13
N SER A 305 -10.90 -7.26 11.81
CA SER A 305 -9.89 -7.64 12.81
C SER A 305 -9.51 -6.49 13.76
N PHE A 306 -9.68 -5.26 13.34
CA PHE A 306 -9.52 -4.09 14.21
C PHE A 306 -10.53 -4.12 15.36
N LEU A 307 -11.82 -4.25 15.04
CA LEU A 307 -12.89 -4.32 16.05
C LEU A 307 -12.77 -5.56 16.92
N GLU A 308 -12.51 -6.73 16.33
CA GLU A 308 -12.31 -7.98 17.07
C GLU A 308 -11.17 -7.90 18.10
N THR A 309 -10.05 -7.23 17.72
CA THR A 309 -8.91 -7.06 18.61
C THR A 309 -9.30 -6.24 19.85
N PHE A 310 -10.05 -5.15 19.67
CA PHE A 310 -10.50 -4.33 20.78
C PHE A 310 -11.60 -5.03 21.60
N ALA A 311 -12.58 -5.67 20.97
CA ALA A 311 -13.60 -6.44 21.67
C ALA A 311 -12.94 -7.47 22.62
N LYS A 312 -12.03 -8.30 22.09
CA LYS A 312 -11.30 -9.30 22.88
C LYS A 312 -10.46 -8.67 24.00
N SER A 313 -9.80 -7.54 23.73
CA SER A 313 -8.98 -6.86 24.75
C SER A 313 -9.80 -6.27 25.89
N LEU A 314 -11.08 -5.99 25.65
CA LEU A 314 -12.04 -5.47 26.60
C LEU A 314 -12.92 -6.57 27.23
N GLY A 315 -12.72 -7.84 26.84
CA GLY A 315 -13.43 -9.01 27.40
C GLY A 315 -14.79 -9.28 26.77
N TYR A 316 -15.06 -8.76 25.56
CA TYR A 316 -16.32 -8.91 24.85
C TYR A 316 -16.18 -9.84 23.65
N SER A 317 -17.23 -10.56 23.29
CA SER A 317 -17.38 -11.15 21.97
C SER A 317 -17.64 -10.05 20.91
N ALA A 318 -17.42 -10.35 19.65
CA ALA A 318 -17.69 -9.40 18.56
C ALA A 318 -19.17 -8.97 18.49
N GLN A 319 -20.08 -9.88 18.81
CA GLN A 319 -21.53 -9.63 18.81
C GLN A 319 -21.95 -8.75 19.98
N GLU A 320 -21.50 -9.05 21.19
CA GLU A 320 -21.77 -8.22 22.39
C GLU A 320 -21.22 -6.82 22.22
N PHE A 321 -20.02 -6.72 21.61
CA PHE A 321 -19.39 -5.42 21.36
C PHE A 321 -20.13 -4.59 20.30
N SER A 322 -20.67 -5.24 19.28
CA SER A 322 -21.55 -4.60 18.28
C SER A 322 -22.84 -4.07 18.92
N LEU A 323 -23.47 -4.88 19.77
CA LEU A 323 -24.69 -4.48 20.46
C LEU A 323 -24.43 -3.35 21.45
N ALA A 324 -23.33 -3.39 22.19
CA ALA A 324 -22.90 -2.31 23.08
C ALA A 324 -22.75 -0.98 22.32
N ALA A 325 -22.17 -1.00 21.12
CA ALA A 325 -22.04 0.18 20.27
C ALA A 325 -23.39 0.77 19.85
N CYS A 326 -24.40 -0.07 19.59
CA CYS A 326 -25.75 0.40 19.23
C CYS A 326 -26.48 1.12 20.37
N HIS A 327 -26.08 0.86 21.61
CA HIS A 327 -26.67 1.49 22.81
C HIS A 327 -25.75 2.57 23.43
N SER A 328 -24.87 3.16 22.67
CA SER A 328 -24.01 4.26 23.10
C SER A 328 -24.79 5.56 23.15
N GLU A 329 -24.65 6.30 24.25
CA GLU A 329 -25.29 7.61 24.44
C GLU A 329 -24.37 8.78 24.04
N ALA A 330 -23.03 8.59 24.16
CA ALA A 330 -22.04 9.63 23.87
C ALA A 330 -20.77 9.00 23.27
N PRO A 331 -20.81 8.57 21.99
CA PRO A 331 -19.69 7.91 21.35
C PRO A 331 -18.41 8.74 21.42
N CYS A 332 -17.30 8.10 21.82
CA CYS A 332 -16.00 8.75 21.88
C CYS A 332 -15.49 9.12 20.50
N ASP A 333 -15.03 10.33 20.26
CA ASP A 333 -14.27 10.61 19.05
C ASP A 333 -12.83 10.09 19.19
N LEU A 334 -12.58 8.97 18.59
CA LEU A 334 -11.28 8.31 18.59
C LEU A 334 -10.43 8.71 17.38
N GLY A 335 -11.01 9.46 16.44
CA GLY A 335 -10.36 9.90 15.21
C GLY A 335 -10.03 8.74 14.25
N THR A 336 -9.10 8.99 13.34
CA THR A 336 -8.65 8.04 12.30
C THR A 336 -7.20 7.62 12.56
N ARG A 337 -6.98 6.66 13.42
CA ARG A 337 -5.64 6.18 13.82
C ARG A 337 -5.45 4.72 13.43
N CYS A 338 -4.20 4.32 13.22
CA CYS A 338 -3.90 2.89 13.06
C CYS A 338 -4.12 2.15 14.38
N THR A 339 -4.25 0.83 14.32
CA THR A 339 -4.56 -0.03 15.49
C THR A 339 -3.61 0.17 16.67
N VAL A 340 -2.32 0.39 16.41
CA VAL A 340 -1.30 0.58 17.46
C VAL A 340 -1.55 1.88 18.24
N PHE A 341 -1.72 2.99 17.54
CA PHE A 341 -2.00 4.29 18.19
C PHE A 341 -3.41 4.37 18.77
N MET A 342 -4.36 3.65 18.16
CA MET A 342 -5.73 3.55 18.67
C MET A 342 -5.77 2.87 20.06
N ASN A 343 -4.94 1.84 20.28
CA ASN A 343 -4.86 1.18 21.58
C ASN A 343 -4.50 2.17 22.71
N SER A 344 -3.57 3.08 22.45
CA SER A 344 -3.21 4.12 23.40
C SER A 344 -4.38 5.08 23.65
N LYS A 345 -5.12 5.46 22.60
CA LYS A 345 -6.28 6.36 22.73
C LYS A 345 -7.44 5.68 23.47
N VAL A 346 -7.76 4.43 23.17
CA VAL A 346 -8.78 3.65 23.88
C VAL A 346 -8.45 3.55 25.36
N LYS A 347 -7.18 3.24 25.71
CA LYS A 347 -6.75 3.22 27.12
C LYS A 347 -6.85 4.59 27.80
N GLN A 348 -6.61 5.65 27.05
CA GLN A 348 -6.76 7.01 27.55
C GLN A 348 -8.22 7.29 27.90
N VAL A 349 -9.16 7.12 26.96
CA VAL A 349 -10.58 7.42 27.18
C VAL A 349 -11.21 6.52 28.26
N LEU A 350 -10.75 5.26 28.39
CA LEU A 350 -11.13 4.38 29.50
C LEU A 350 -10.74 4.97 30.86
N ARG A 351 -9.52 5.52 30.99
CA ARG A 351 -9.08 6.20 32.22
C ARG A 351 -9.84 7.49 32.49
N GLU A 352 -10.30 8.13 31.43
CA GLU A 352 -11.13 9.34 31.47
C GLU A 352 -12.61 9.02 31.83
N GLY A 353 -12.98 7.74 31.99
CA GLY A 353 -14.29 7.30 32.44
C GLY A 353 -15.31 7.02 31.33
N ALA A 354 -14.85 6.88 30.06
CA ALA A 354 -15.73 6.51 28.97
C ALA A 354 -16.30 5.09 29.17
N THR A 355 -17.58 4.92 28.82
CA THR A 355 -18.21 3.61 28.86
C THR A 355 -17.73 2.70 27.72
N ILE A 356 -17.88 1.39 27.89
CA ILE A 356 -17.57 0.43 26.82
C ILE A 356 -18.46 0.66 25.61
N ASN A 357 -19.73 1.05 25.84
CA ASN A 357 -20.66 1.37 24.75
C ASN A 357 -20.15 2.54 23.91
N ASP A 358 -19.68 3.61 24.55
CA ASP A 358 -19.19 4.80 23.86
C ASP A 358 -17.88 4.55 23.12
N ILE A 359 -17.03 3.69 23.68
CA ILE A 359 -15.79 3.25 23.02
C ILE A 359 -16.10 2.36 21.81
N ALA A 360 -17.03 1.42 21.96
CA ALA A 360 -17.43 0.51 20.87
C ALA A 360 -18.03 1.28 19.68
N ALA A 361 -18.90 2.25 19.95
CA ALA A 361 -19.47 3.14 18.93
C ALA A 361 -18.39 4.04 18.31
N GLY A 362 -17.50 4.61 19.09
CA GLY A 362 -16.37 5.40 18.61
C GLY A 362 -15.43 4.60 17.70
N LEU A 363 -15.19 3.31 18.00
CA LEU A 363 -14.42 2.41 17.15
C LEU A 363 -15.15 2.08 15.84
N ALA A 364 -16.49 1.89 15.88
CA ALA A 364 -17.28 1.71 14.66
C ALA A 364 -17.18 2.93 13.73
N TYR A 365 -17.34 4.14 14.26
CA TYR A 365 -17.09 5.36 13.49
C TYR A 365 -15.65 5.44 12.96
N SER A 366 -14.66 5.06 13.75
CA SER A 366 -13.25 5.11 13.37
C SER A 366 -12.95 4.18 12.21
N VAL A 367 -13.47 2.95 12.20
CA VAL A 367 -13.32 2.01 11.08
C VAL A 367 -13.87 2.62 9.79
N VAL A 368 -15.08 3.17 9.84
CA VAL A 368 -15.72 3.78 8.67
C VAL A 368 -14.97 5.03 8.21
N LYS A 369 -14.60 5.93 9.13
CA LYS A 369 -13.77 7.10 8.82
C LYS A 369 -12.43 6.69 8.17
N ASN A 370 -11.80 5.62 8.65
CA ASN A 370 -10.57 5.09 8.04
C ASN A 370 -10.83 4.58 6.61
N CYS A 371 -11.93 3.85 6.39
CA CYS A 371 -12.33 3.39 5.05
C CYS A 371 -12.55 4.57 4.11
N LEU A 372 -13.42 5.48 4.46
CA LEU A 372 -13.87 6.56 3.57
C LEU A 372 -12.77 7.61 3.31
N TYR A 373 -12.08 8.05 4.37
CA TYR A 373 -11.17 9.20 4.27
C TYR A 373 -9.71 8.82 4.06
N LYS A 374 -9.24 7.68 4.60
CA LYS A 374 -7.83 7.27 4.44
C LYS A 374 -7.59 6.31 3.29
N VAL A 375 -8.48 5.34 3.12
CA VAL A 375 -8.31 4.34 2.06
C VAL A 375 -8.87 4.87 0.75
N LEU A 376 -10.14 5.25 0.73
CA LEU A 376 -10.83 5.73 -0.47
C LEU A 376 -10.49 7.19 -0.78
N LYS A 377 -9.98 7.94 0.20
CA LYS A 377 -9.59 9.36 0.05
C LYS A 377 -10.74 10.21 -0.49
N LEU A 378 -11.95 9.93 -0.04
CA LEU A 378 -13.14 10.63 -0.51
C LEU A 378 -13.15 12.06 0.02
N LYS A 379 -13.06 13.01 -0.91
CA LYS A 379 -13.24 14.45 -0.63
C LYS A 379 -14.73 14.82 -0.65
N ASP A 380 -15.49 14.16 -1.50
CA ASP A 380 -16.93 14.31 -1.65
C ASP A 380 -17.61 12.93 -1.57
N ILE A 381 -18.51 12.79 -0.64
CA ILE A 381 -19.23 11.54 -0.39
C ILE A 381 -20.27 11.28 -1.49
N SER A 382 -20.75 12.31 -2.18
CA SER A 382 -21.71 12.16 -3.29
C SER A 382 -21.19 11.26 -4.43
N VAL A 383 -19.88 11.10 -4.52
CA VAL A 383 -19.22 10.18 -5.49
C VAL A 383 -19.63 8.71 -5.29
N LEU A 384 -20.07 8.33 -4.09
CA LEU A 384 -20.57 6.98 -3.81
C LEU A 384 -21.89 6.67 -4.51
N GLY A 385 -22.63 7.70 -4.94
CA GLY A 385 -23.98 7.55 -5.44
C GLY A 385 -24.99 7.29 -4.32
N LYS A 386 -26.19 6.85 -4.70
CA LYS A 386 -27.27 6.60 -3.73
C LYS A 386 -27.51 5.12 -3.46
N ASP A 387 -27.08 4.27 -4.36
CA ASP A 387 -27.33 2.83 -4.34
C ASP A 387 -26.10 2.09 -3.82
N ILE A 388 -25.94 2.12 -2.50
CA ILE A 388 -24.79 1.55 -1.80
C ILE A 388 -25.13 0.15 -1.29
N VAL A 389 -24.32 -0.84 -1.64
CA VAL A 389 -24.42 -2.21 -1.11
C VAL A 389 -23.21 -2.49 -0.22
N VAL A 390 -23.46 -3.02 0.99
CA VAL A 390 -22.40 -3.40 1.92
C VAL A 390 -22.34 -4.91 2.10
N GLN A 391 -21.12 -5.45 2.12
CA GLN A 391 -20.81 -6.88 2.15
C GLN A 391 -19.67 -7.20 3.10
N GLY A 392 -19.44 -8.47 3.34
CA GLY A 392 -18.37 -8.96 4.20
C GLY A 392 -18.78 -9.18 5.66
N GLY A 393 -18.02 -10.01 6.37
CA GLY A 393 -18.34 -10.41 7.73
C GLY A 393 -18.43 -9.28 8.76
N THR A 394 -17.69 -8.19 8.53
CA THR A 394 -17.72 -6.99 9.39
C THR A 394 -19.08 -6.29 9.35
N MET A 395 -19.83 -6.44 8.25
CA MET A 395 -21.17 -5.84 8.10
C MET A 395 -22.26 -6.54 8.92
N ARG A 396 -21.93 -7.63 9.62
CA ARG A 396 -22.78 -8.15 10.71
C ARG A 396 -22.86 -7.19 11.92
N ASN A 397 -21.94 -6.24 12.01
CA ASN A 397 -21.95 -5.22 13.04
C ASN A 397 -22.88 -4.07 12.64
N ASP A 398 -24.05 -4.00 13.29
CA ASP A 398 -25.08 -2.99 12.99
C ASP A 398 -24.58 -1.55 13.19
N ALA A 399 -23.75 -1.32 14.22
CA ALA A 399 -23.18 0.00 14.46
C ALA A 399 -22.23 0.46 13.34
N VAL A 400 -21.47 -0.46 12.72
CA VAL A 400 -20.62 -0.13 11.56
C VAL A 400 -21.48 0.23 10.36
N VAL A 401 -22.51 -0.55 10.08
CA VAL A 401 -23.41 -0.29 8.94
C VAL A 401 -24.13 1.06 9.14
N ARG A 402 -24.63 1.34 10.33
CA ARG A 402 -25.27 2.63 10.64
C ARG A 402 -24.28 3.79 10.57
N ALA A 403 -23.04 3.61 11.02
CA ALA A 403 -21.98 4.62 10.87
C ALA A 403 -21.67 4.94 9.40
N ILE A 404 -21.74 3.94 8.50
CA ILE A 404 -21.63 4.19 7.06
C ILE A 404 -22.77 5.10 6.58
N GLU A 405 -24.01 4.82 6.97
CA GLU A 405 -25.17 5.66 6.60
C GLU A 405 -25.05 7.09 7.14
N LEU A 406 -24.69 7.23 8.42
CA LEU A 406 -24.56 8.55 9.05
C LEU A 406 -23.43 9.38 8.42
N LEU A 407 -22.33 8.75 8.06
CA LEU A 407 -21.20 9.44 7.45
C LEU A 407 -21.39 9.67 5.94
N SER A 408 -22.09 8.78 5.24
CA SER A 408 -22.36 8.93 3.80
C SER A 408 -23.60 9.79 3.50
N GLY A 409 -24.53 9.90 4.45
CA GLY A 409 -25.82 10.54 4.23
C GLY A 409 -26.76 9.76 3.31
N ALA A 410 -26.44 8.47 3.03
CA ALA A 410 -27.20 7.59 2.16
C ALA A 410 -27.60 6.31 2.90
N GLU A 411 -28.78 5.79 2.58
CA GLU A 411 -29.18 4.46 3.04
C GLU A 411 -28.37 3.38 2.33
N VAL A 412 -28.03 2.31 3.05
CA VAL A 412 -27.30 1.18 2.47
C VAL A 412 -28.16 -0.06 2.40
N ALA A 413 -27.91 -0.90 1.40
CA ALA A 413 -28.47 -2.23 1.29
C ALA A 413 -27.48 -3.25 1.85
N ARG A 414 -27.96 -4.09 2.78
CA ARG A 414 -27.17 -5.17 3.38
C ARG A 414 -27.97 -6.46 3.31
N CYS A 415 -27.35 -7.51 2.79
CA CYS A 415 -27.94 -8.86 2.87
C CYS A 415 -27.98 -9.36 4.31
N ASP A 416 -28.91 -10.25 4.64
CA ASP A 416 -29.00 -10.92 5.94
C ASP A 416 -27.78 -11.80 6.25
N THR A 417 -27.05 -12.25 5.22
CA THR A 417 -25.81 -13.01 5.30
C THR A 417 -24.67 -12.35 4.52
N PRO A 418 -24.22 -11.15 4.96
CA PRO A 418 -23.28 -10.33 4.18
C PRO A 418 -21.91 -11.00 3.96
N GLU A 419 -21.53 -11.96 4.81
CA GLU A 419 -20.30 -12.73 4.70
C GLU A 419 -20.33 -13.78 3.59
N LEU A 420 -21.49 -14.18 3.10
CA LEU A 420 -21.65 -15.20 2.05
C LEU A 420 -21.64 -14.62 0.64
N MET A 421 -21.62 -13.28 0.51
CA MET A 421 -21.81 -12.61 -0.77
C MET A 421 -20.77 -12.99 -1.82
N GLY A 422 -19.50 -13.20 -1.46
CA GLY A 422 -18.48 -13.69 -2.38
C GLY A 422 -18.81 -15.08 -2.95
N ALA A 423 -19.19 -16.02 -2.10
CA ALA A 423 -19.61 -17.36 -2.53
C ALA A 423 -20.93 -17.32 -3.33
N PHE A 424 -21.88 -16.47 -2.93
CA PHE A 424 -23.14 -16.28 -3.65
C PHE A 424 -22.90 -15.76 -5.07
N GLY A 425 -22.04 -14.75 -5.21
CA GLY A 425 -21.66 -14.21 -6.54
C GLY A 425 -20.95 -15.26 -7.41
N CYS A 426 -20.13 -16.13 -6.81
CA CYS A 426 -19.54 -17.26 -7.50
C CYS A 426 -20.60 -18.26 -8.01
N ALA A 427 -21.59 -18.58 -7.22
CA ALA A 427 -22.67 -19.46 -7.64
C ALA A 427 -23.50 -18.84 -8.76
N LEU A 428 -23.79 -17.53 -8.71
CA LEU A 428 -24.43 -16.79 -9.81
C LEU A 428 -23.58 -16.79 -11.10
N TYR A 429 -22.24 -16.72 -10.95
CA TYR A 429 -21.36 -16.83 -12.11
C TYR A 429 -21.41 -18.25 -12.70
N ALA A 430 -21.39 -19.28 -11.86
CA ALA A 430 -21.50 -20.66 -12.29
C ALA A 430 -22.83 -20.95 -13.04
N MET A 431 -23.93 -20.29 -12.66
CA MET A 431 -25.21 -20.39 -13.37
C MET A 431 -25.13 -19.85 -14.81
N LYS A 432 -24.36 -18.77 -15.03
CA LYS A 432 -24.15 -18.19 -16.37
C LYS A 432 -23.15 -18.97 -17.23
N HIS A 433 -22.24 -19.72 -16.59
CA HIS A 433 -21.17 -20.45 -17.23
C HIS A 433 -21.23 -21.92 -16.85
N GLN A 434 -22.28 -22.61 -17.34
CA GLN A 434 -22.51 -24.00 -17.06
C GLN A 434 -21.48 -24.91 -17.75
N GLY A 435 -21.20 -26.06 -17.15
CA GLY A 435 -20.34 -27.11 -17.67
C GLY A 435 -21.04 -28.46 -17.79
N GLU A 436 -20.26 -29.51 -17.96
CA GLU A 436 -20.81 -30.88 -17.87
C GLU A 436 -21.26 -31.15 -16.44
N SER A 437 -22.44 -31.75 -16.31
CA SER A 437 -22.99 -32.09 -14.99
C SER A 437 -22.12 -33.10 -14.25
N VAL A 438 -21.82 -32.81 -12.98
CA VAL A 438 -21.06 -33.68 -12.09
C VAL A 438 -21.81 -33.92 -10.80
N SER A 439 -21.57 -35.08 -10.16
CA SER A 439 -22.12 -35.36 -8.85
C SER A 439 -21.28 -34.75 -7.73
N LEU A 440 -21.88 -34.63 -6.53
CA LEU A 440 -21.16 -34.10 -5.36
C LEU A 440 -20.01 -35.04 -4.96
N ASP A 441 -20.24 -36.35 -5.00
CA ASP A 441 -19.20 -37.35 -4.70
C ASP A 441 -18.00 -37.26 -5.65
N GLU A 442 -18.25 -37.00 -6.95
CA GLU A 442 -17.15 -36.78 -7.91
C GLU A 442 -16.29 -35.56 -7.56
N ILE A 443 -16.88 -34.48 -7.12
CA ILE A 443 -16.13 -33.28 -6.71
C ILE A 443 -15.30 -33.59 -5.46
N ILE A 444 -15.89 -34.21 -4.43
CA ILE A 444 -15.22 -34.53 -3.17
C ILE A 444 -14.04 -35.48 -3.41
N ASN A 445 -14.25 -36.54 -4.19
CA ASN A 445 -13.23 -37.58 -4.45
C ASN A 445 -12.01 -37.02 -5.25
N LYS A 446 -12.17 -35.94 -6.02
CA LYS A 446 -11.08 -35.34 -6.76
C LYS A 446 -10.06 -34.57 -5.87
N ALA A 447 -10.40 -34.26 -4.64
CA ALA A 447 -9.60 -33.45 -3.75
C ALA A 447 -8.44 -34.16 -3.05
N GLN A 448 -8.27 -35.46 -3.29
CA GLN A 448 -7.15 -36.21 -2.69
C GLN A 448 -5.82 -35.73 -3.27
N TYR A 449 -4.89 -35.37 -2.39
CA TYR A 449 -3.59 -34.80 -2.77
C TYR A 449 -2.47 -35.18 -1.83
N SER A 450 -1.24 -35.15 -2.36
CA SER A 450 -0.03 -35.11 -1.56
C SER A 450 0.62 -33.72 -1.67
N ALA A 451 1.17 -33.23 -0.57
CA ALA A 451 1.83 -31.91 -0.57
C ALA A 451 3.30 -32.03 -0.16
N ARG A 452 4.20 -31.39 -0.91
CA ARG A 452 5.63 -31.34 -0.61
C ARG A 452 6.14 -29.92 -0.70
N SER A 453 6.91 -29.49 0.30
CA SER A 453 7.60 -28.20 0.30
C SER A 453 8.92 -28.31 -0.46
N LEU A 454 9.14 -27.38 -1.37
CA LEU A 454 10.33 -27.31 -2.24
C LEU A 454 10.91 -25.90 -2.16
N TYR A 455 12.24 -25.80 -2.25
CA TYR A 455 12.89 -24.50 -2.44
C TYR A 455 13.16 -24.26 -3.92
N CYS A 456 12.61 -23.20 -4.46
CA CYS A 456 12.88 -22.78 -5.83
C CYS A 456 14.37 -22.37 -5.97
N LYS A 457 15.04 -22.91 -7.00
CA LYS A 457 16.44 -22.61 -7.30
C LYS A 457 16.59 -21.64 -8.48
N GLY A 458 15.50 -21.05 -8.97
CA GLY A 458 15.51 -20.23 -10.18
C GLY A 458 16.07 -18.83 -10.02
N CYS A 459 16.22 -18.35 -8.79
CA CYS A 459 16.84 -17.06 -8.45
C CYS A 459 17.15 -17.00 -6.94
N ASP A 460 17.82 -15.95 -6.50
CA ASP A 460 18.26 -15.76 -5.10
C ASP A 460 17.13 -15.65 -4.10
N ASN A 461 15.90 -15.40 -4.53
CA ASN A 461 14.72 -15.39 -3.64
C ASN A 461 14.45 -16.76 -3.02
N ARG A 462 14.91 -17.87 -3.63
CA ARG A 462 14.74 -19.24 -3.12
C ARG A 462 13.38 -19.49 -2.49
N CYS A 463 12.30 -19.11 -3.21
CA CYS A 463 10.93 -19.21 -2.70
C CYS A 463 10.66 -20.58 -2.14
N LEU A 464 10.02 -20.65 -0.97
CA LEU A 464 9.43 -21.88 -0.45
C LEU A 464 8.13 -22.12 -1.23
N VAL A 465 8.13 -23.14 -2.08
CA VAL A 465 7.00 -23.51 -2.93
C VAL A 465 6.42 -24.82 -2.41
N ILE A 466 5.11 -24.90 -2.29
CA ILE A 466 4.40 -26.14 -2.00
C ILE A 466 3.91 -26.70 -3.33
N ARG A 467 4.33 -27.90 -3.65
CA ARG A 467 3.79 -28.67 -4.75
C ARG A 467 2.65 -29.55 -4.22
N TYR A 468 1.47 -29.33 -4.72
CA TYR A 468 0.32 -30.21 -4.55
C TYR A 468 0.26 -31.15 -5.75
N GLU A 469 0.23 -32.44 -5.48
CA GLU A 469 0.05 -33.50 -6.49
C GLU A 469 -1.31 -34.15 -6.25
N PHE A 470 -2.24 -33.93 -7.17
CA PHE A 470 -3.59 -34.50 -7.10
C PHE A 470 -3.61 -35.89 -7.72
N GLU A 471 -4.53 -36.76 -7.30
CA GLU A 471 -4.70 -38.11 -7.89
C GLU A 471 -5.00 -38.07 -9.37
N SER A 472 -5.56 -36.99 -9.87
CA SER A 472 -5.73 -36.73 -11.32
C SER A 472 -4.42 -36.63 -12.12
N GLY A 473 -3.26 -36.70 -11.47
CA GLY A 473 -1.94 -36.49 -12.07
C GLY A 473 -1.58 -35.03 -12.33
N LYS A 474 -2.49 -34.09 -12.06
CA LYS A 474 -2.20 -32.63 -12.15
C LYS A 474 -1.41 -32.19 -10.92
N SER A 475 -0.51 -31.22 -11.11
CA SER A 475 0.22 -30.58 -10.02
C SER A 475 -0.14 -29.09 -9.94
N TYR A 476 -0.20 -28.56 -8.71
CA TYR A 476 -0.34 -27.14 -8.46
C TYR A 476 0.80 -26.65 -7.57
N TYR A 477 1.37 -25.50 -7.89
CA TYR A 477 2.47 -24.90 -7.14
C TYR A 477 2.00 -23.63 -6.43
N SER A 478 2.04 -23.64 -5.11
CA SER A 478 1.69 -22.49 -4.28
C SER A 478 2.94 -21.85 -3.69
N GLY A 479 2.95 -20.51 -3.56
CA GLY A 479 4.04 -19.77 -2.94
C GLY A 479 5.18 -19.38 -3.89
N ASN A 480 5.11 -19.72 -5.16
CA ASN A 480 6.01 -19.21 -6.19
C ASN A 480 5.73 -17.73 -6.44
N ARG A 481 6.81 -16.93 -6.49
CA ARG A 481 6.73 -15.49 -6.75
C ARG A 481 6.77 -15.14 -8.24
N CYS A 482 7.08 -16.11 -9.08
CA CYS A 482 7.08 -15.98 -10.53
C CYS A 482 6.88 -17.36 -11.14
N GLU A 483 6.50 -17.43 -12.39
CA GLU A 483 6.30 -18.69 -13.11
C GLU A 483 7.53 -19.11 -13.94
N LYS A 484 8.72 -18.68 -13.55
CA LYS A 484 9.95 -18.99 -14.29
C LYS A 484 10.37 -20.46 -14.19
N VAL A 485 10.15 -21.09 -13.04
CA VAL A 485 10.55 -22.49 -12.77
C VAL A 485 9.33 -23.38 -12.54
N PHE A 486 8.37 -22.89 -11.77
CA PHE A 486 7.12 -23.57 -11.46
C PHE A 486 5.96 -22.78 -12.03
N THR A 487 5.19 -23.35 -12.93
CA THR A 487 4.04 -22.72 -13.56
C THR A 487 2.77 -23.51 -13.28
N ASN A 488 1.66 -22.79 -13.04
CA ASN A 488 0.32 -23.36 -12.89
C ASN A 488 -0.54 -23.17 -14.15
N GLY A 489 -0.06 -22.35 -15.10
CA GLY A 489 -0.73 -22.10 -16.37
C GLY A 489 -0.42 -23.16 -17.44
N GLU A 490 -1.37 -23.39 -18.32
CA GLU A 490 -1.11 -24.12 -19.56
C GLU A 490 -0.14 -23.30 -20.42
N SER A 491 0.88 -23.96 -20.98
CA SER A 491 2.01 -23.35 -21.71
C SER A 491 1.64 -22.67 -23.05
N SER A 492 0.37 -22.44 -23.32
CA SER A 492 -0.16 -21.94 -24.59
C SER A 492 -0.33 -20.41 -24.68
N ASN A 493 -0.23 -19.67 -23.60
CA ASN A 493 -0.39 -18.22 -23.68
C ASN A 493 0.91 -17.56 -24.13
N ARG A 494 0.88 -16.85 -25.26
CA ARG A 494 1.96 -15.96 -25.70
C ARG A 494 2.25 -14.97 -24.58
N LYS A 495 3.51 -14.98 -24.10
CA LYS A 495 3.99 -13.96 -23.18
C LYS A 495 3.93 -12.60 -23.86
N GLY A 496 3.51 -11.57 -23.09
CA GLY A 496 3.60 -10.20 -23.56
C GLY A 496 5.06 -9.72 -23.65
N LEU A 497 5.28 -8.69 -24.41
CA LEU A 497 6.58 -8.03 -24.53
C LEU A 497 6.83 -7.13 -23.30
N ASN A 498 8.07 -7.03 -22.84
CA ASN A 498 8.42 -6.30 -21.62
C ASN A 498 9.66 -5.42 -21.83
N VAL A 499 9.47 -4.10 -21.93
CA VAL A 499 10.56 -3.13 -22.11
C VAL A 499 11.51 -3.08 -20.91
N TYR A 500 11.04 -3.35 -19.69
CA TYR A 500 11.90 -3.27 -18.50
C TYR A 500 13.10 -4.19 -18.55
N ARG A 501 12.98 -5.37 -19.14
CA ARG A 501 14.12 -6.29 -19.33
C ARG A 501 15.18 -5.69 -20.24
N GLN A 502 14.76 -5.12 -21.37
CA GLN A 502 15.64 -4.42 -22.30
C GLN A 502 16.28 -3.20 -21.65
N LYS A 503 15.51 -2.43 -20.88
CA LYS A 503 16.00 -1.26 -20.17
C LYS A 503 17.12 -1.63 -19.19
N GLU A 504 16.93 -2.67 -18.39
CA GLU A 504 17.94 -3.15 -17.43
C GLU A 504 19.21 -3.60 -18.13
N GLU A 505 19.07 -4.32 -19.24
CA GLU A 505 20.19 -4.80 -20.06
C GLU A 505 20.97 -3.63 -20.70
N LEU A 506 20.28 -2.66 -21.30
CA LEU A 506 20.88 -1.46 -21.90
C LEU A 506 21.58 -0.57 -20.87
N LEU A 507 21.06 -0.55 -19.63
CA LEU A 507 21.68 0.21 -18.55
C LEU A 507 22.99 -0.45 -18.09
N PHE A 508 22.96 -1.71 -17.70
CA PHE A 508 23.99 -2.29 -16.85
C PHE A 508 24.84 -3.37 -17.53
N HIS A 509 24.42 -3.91 -18.66
CA HIS A 509 25.23 -4.84 -19.45
C HIS A 509 26.27 -4.07 -20.29
N ARG A 510 27.19 -3.42 -19.57
CA ARG A 510 28.27 -2.62 -20.15
C ARG A 510 29.58 -3.11 -19.58
N SER A 511 30.43 -3.69 -20.42
CA SER A 511 31.76 -4.11 -20.02
C SER A 511 32.81 -3.31 -20.81
N ALA A 512 33.65 -2.60 -20.07
CA ALA A 512 34.92 -2.15 -20.62
C ALA A 512 35.99 -2.59 -19.61
N GLU A 513 36.65 -3.70 -19.90
CA GLU A 513 37.80 -4.13 -19.11
C GLU A 513 39.01 -3.30 -19.51
N ILE A 514 39.58 -2.59 -18.59
CA ILE A 514 40.81 -1.81 -18.77
C ILE A 514 41.99 -2.66 -18.33
N ALA A 515 42.92 -2.90 -19.23
CA ALA A 515 44.13 -3.62 -18.90
C ALA A 515 44.99 -2.84 -17.92
N ALA A 516 45.19 -3.36 -16.71
CA ALA A 516 45.92 -2.74 -15.59
C ALA A 516 45.42 -1.31 -15.23
N PRO A 517 44.20 -1.19 -14.69
CA PRO A 517 43.65 0.09 -14.33
C PRO A 517 44.42 0.69 -13.16
N GLU A 518 44.76 1.97 -13.25
CA GLU A 518 45.37 2.70 -12.14
C GLU A 518 44.41 2.93 -10.98
N GLN A 519 43.09 2.97 -11.28
CA GLN A 519 42.05 3.26 -10.31
C GLN A 519 40.76 2.51 -10.66
N ILE A 520 40.08 2.00 -9.62
CA ILE A 520 38.75 1.35 -9.73
C ILE A 520 37.73 2.21 -9.00
N ILE A 521 36.77 2.74 -9.73
CA ILE A 521 35.64 3.48 -9.16
C ILE A 521 34.44 2.56 -9.05
N GLY A 522 33.93 2.41 -7.81
CA GLY A 522 32.70 1.73 -7.52
C GLY A 522 31.48 2.62 -7.80
N ILE A 523 30.52 2.15 -8.56
CA ILE A 523 29.22 2.82 -8.75
C ILE A 523 28.12 1.96 -8.15
N PRO A 524 27.41 2.43 -7.12
CA PRO A 524 26.28 1.68 -6.56
C PRO A 524 25.10 1.72 -7.54
N ARG A 525 24.52 0.56 -7.80
CA ARG A 525 23.36 0.34 -8.68
C ARG A 525 22.08 0.81 -7.97
N CYS A 526 21.91 2.12 -7.81
CA CYS A 526 20.83 2.71 -7.05
C CYS A 526 20.38 4.08 -7.59
N LEU A 527 19.21 4.50 -7.17
CA LEU A 527 18.64 5.84 -7.40
C LEU A 527 18.76 6.30 -8.85
N ASN A 528 19.39 7.47 -9.09
CA ASN A 528 19.52 8.04 -10.43
C ASN A 528 20.54 7.32 -11.33
N MET A 529 21.26 6.32 -10.83
CA MET A 529 22.08 5.47 -11.70
C MET A 529 21.22 4.64 -12.67
N TYR A 530 19.96 4.41 -12.35
CA TYR A 530 18.97 3.84 -13.29
C TYR A 530 18.57 4.80 -14.42
N GLU A 531 19.07 6.02 -14.40
CA GLU A 531 18.88 7.04 -15.44
C GLU A 531 20.17 7.34 -16.18
N GLU A 532 21.27 7.63 -15.44
CA GLU A 532 22.47 8.25 -15.95
C GLU A 532 23.71 7.31 -15.97
N TYR A 533 23.57 6.02 -15.62
CA TYR A 533 24.71 5.08 -15.61
C TYR A 533 25.43 4.98 -16.97
N PRO A 534 24.74 4.96 -18.13
CA PRO A 534 25.43 4.93 -19.42
C PRO A 534 26.39 6.10 -19.63
N PHE A 535 25.99 7.30 -19.17
CA PHE A 535 26.85 8.49 -19.21
C PHE A 535 28.08 8.32 -18.32
N TRP A 536 27.89 7.94 -17.04
CA TRP A 536 28.99 7.82 -16.09
C TRP A 536 29.95 6.69 -16.44
N HIS A 537 29.43 5.54 -16.82
CA HIS A 537 30.25 4.42 -17.26
C HIS A 537 31.15 4.81 -18.44
N THR A 538 30.56 5.41 -19.47
CA THR A 538 31.31 5.80 -20.66
C THR A 538 32.33 6.92 -20.36
N LEU A 539 31.97 7.86 -19.50
CA LEU A 539 32.88 8.93 -19.09
C LEU A 539 34.14 8.37 -18.41
N PHE A 540 33.97 7.51 -17.39
CA PHE A 540 35.10 6.96 -16.64
C PHE A 540 35.94 6.02 -17.50
N THR A 541 35.31 5.09 -18.20
CA THR A 541 36.06 4.10 -19.03
C THR A 541 36.82 4.79 -20.17
N SER A 542 36.28 5.85 -20.78
CA SER A 542 36.99 6.65 -21.77
C SER A 542 38.12 7.48 -21.19
N CYS A 543 38.15 7.71 -19.89
CA CYS A 543 39.27 8.30 -19.16
C CYS A 543 40.29 7.26 -18.65
N GLY A 544 40.16 5.99 -18.98
CA GLY A 544 41.07 4.93 -18.52
C GLY A 544 40.80 4.48 -17.08
N ILE A 545 39.66 4.84 -16.47
CA ILE A 545 39.25 4.48 -15.14
C ILE A 545 38.33 3.26 -15.18
N GLN A 546 38.69 2.18 -14.44
CA GLN A 546 37.86 1.00 -14.35
C GLN A 546 36.61 1.28 -13.53
N VAL A 547 35.44 0.93 -14.06
CA VAL A 547 34.19 1.00 -13.31
C VAL A 547 33.82 -0.37 -12.76
N CYS A 548 33.54 -0.42 -11.45
CA CYS A 548 32.99 -1.58 -10.78
C CYS A 548 31.56 -1.26 -10.35
N LEU A 549 30.59 -1.97 -10.94
CA LEU A 549 29.19 -1.83 -10.57
C LEU A 549 28.86 -2.77 -9.38
N SER A 550 28.04 -2.32 -8.45
CA SER A 550 27.53 -3.23 -7.42
C SER A 550 26.60 -4.30 -8.01
N ASP A 551 26.46 -5.43 -7.33
CA ASP A 551 25.59 -6.52 -7.75
C ASP A 551 24.12 -6.06 -7.85
N PRO A 552 23.26 -6.76 -8.59
CA PRO A 552 21.82 -6.55 -8.54
C PRO A 552 21.29 -6.62 -7.13
N SER A 553 20.24 -5.83 -6.84
CA SER A 553 19.60 -5.78 -5.53
C SER A 553 19.20 -7.16 -5.04
N ASN A 554 19.54 -7.47 -3.79
CA ASN A 554 19.27 -8.76 -3.18
C ASN A 554 18.67 -8.56 -1.77
N PHE A 555 17.51 -9.18 -1.50
CA PHE A 555 16.80 -9.00 -0.25
C PHE A 555 17.60 -9.47 0.98
N ARG A 556 18.39 -10.54 0.88
CA ARG A 556 19.21 -11.03 2.00
C ARG A 556 20.35 -10.07 2.33
N LYS A 557 21.03 -9.55 1.29
CA LYS A 557 22.06 -8.51 1.50
C LYS A 557 21.43 -7.27 2.15
N TYR A 558 20.22 -6.88 1.69
CA TYR A 558 19.47 -5.78 2.31
C TYR A 558 19.14 -6.05 3.77
N GLU A 559 18.56 -7.21 4.10
CA GLU A 559 18.20 -7.59 5.48
C GLU A 559 19.42 -7.59 6.40
N HIS A 560 20.57 -8.07 5.92
CA HIS A 560 21.82 -8.07 6.67
C HIS A 560 22.31 -6.65 6.99
N ASN A 561 22.17 -5.74 6.02
CA ASN A 561 22.65 -4.36 6.12
C ASN A 561 21.57 -3.37 6.61
N ALA A 562 20.36 -3.84 6.90
CA ALA A 562 19.22 -2.99 7.31
C ALA A 562 19.51 -2.16 8.57
N ARG A 563 20.39 -2.64 9.47
CA ARG A 563 20.83 -1.90 10.67
C ARG A 563 21.52 -0.57 10.37
N MET A 564 22.09 -0.42 9.16
CA MET A 564 22.76 0.81 8.74
C MET A 564 21.75 1.89 8.26
N VAL A 565 20.50 1.52 8.09
CA VAL A 565 19.45 2.46 7.64
C VAL A 565 19.03 3.36 8.80
N MET A 566 19.24 4.66 8.68
CA MET A 566 18.99 5.63 9.75
C MET A 566 17.51 5.86 10.05
N SER A 567 16.60 5.54 9.12
CA SER A 567 15.17 5.78 9.29
C SER A 567 14.33 4.75 8.55
N ASP A 568 13.42 4.09 9.28
CA ASP A 568 12.47 3.15 8.69
C ASP A 568 11.44 3.81 7.76
N ASN A 569 11.23 5.12 7.92
CA ASN A 569 10.23 5.88 7.15
C ASN A 569 10.74 6.36 5.79
N ILE A 570 11.98 6.07 5.45
CA ILE A 570 12.53 6.39 4.14
C ILE A 570 12.03 5.39 3.08
N CYS A 571 11.92 5.82 1.83
CA CYS A 571 11.49 4.94 0.75
C CYS A 571 12.46 3.76 0.55
N PHE A 572 11.92 2.62 0.15
CA PHE A 572 12.68 1.37 -0.04
C PHE A 572 13.90 1.51 -0.98
N PRO A 573 13.80 2.22 -2.12
CA PRO A 573 14.97 2.46 -2.98
C PRO A 573 16.15 3.11 -2.27
N ALA A 574 15.90 4.01 -1.32
CA ALA A 574 16.95 4.64 -0.53
C ALA A 574 17.56 3.67 0.50
N LYS A 575 16.75 2.81 1.11
CA LYS A 575 17.24 1.77 2.03
C LYS A 575 18.23 0.81 1.37
N LEU A 576 18.01 0.47 0.10
CA LEU A 576 18.86 -0.43 -0.67
C LEU A 576 20.26 0.14 -0.95
N VAL A 577 20.43 1.45 -0.94
CA VAL A 577 21.73 2.09 -1.18
C VAL A 577 22.80 1.57 -0.24
N HIS A 578 22.46 1.36 1.04
CA HIS A 578 23.41 0.83 2.03
C HIS A 578 23.98 -0.53 1.63
N SER A 579 23.13 -1.42 1.10
CA SER A 579 23.56 -2.74 0.62
C SER A 579 24.45 -2.66 -0.63
N HIS A 580 24.19 -1.73 -1.53
CA HIS A 580 25.01 -1.54 -2.72
C HIS A 580 26.39 -0.96 -2.38
N VAL A 581 26.44 -0.04 -1.43
CA VAL A 581 27.69 0.53 -0.93
C VAL A 581 28.51 -0.54 -0.23
N GLN A 582 27.88 -1.34 0.64
CA GLN A 582 28.56 -2.44 1.31
C GLN A 582 29.13 -3.48 0.32
N ASP A 583 28.38 -3.81 -0.73
CA ASP A 583 28.85 -4.70 -1.80
C ASP A 583 30.11 -4.18 -2.49
N LEU A 584 30.19 -2.88 -2.73
CA LEU A 584 31.39 -2.25 -3.32
C LEU A 584 32.59 -2.23 -2.36
N ILE A 585 32.35 -2.05 -1.08
CA ILE A 585 33.38 -2.16 -0.05
C ILE A 585 33.95 -3.59 -0.04
N GLU A 586 33.09 -4.60 -0.07
CA GLU A 586 33.49 -6.01 -0.14
C GLU A 586 34.28 -6.33 -1.41
N LYS A 587 33.96 -5.67 -2.54
CA LYS A 587 34.69 -5.74 -3.82
C LYS A 587 36.02 -4.98 -3.81
N LYS A 588 36.34 -4.26 -2.73
CA LYS A 588 37.58 -3.53 -2.52
C LYS A 588 37.88 -2.51 -3.62
N VAL A 589 36.87 -1.72 -4.04
CA VAL A 589 37.08 -0.59 -4.94
C VAL A 589 37.88 0.52 -4.24
N ASP A 590 38.59 1.35 -5.01
CA ASP A 590 39.41 2.43 -4.41
C ASP A 590 38.57 3.57 -3.85
N ARG A 591 37.46 3.86 -4.52
CA ARG A 591 36.48 4.89 -4.12
C ARG A 591 35.09 4.61 -4.68
N ILE A 592 34.08 5.17 -4.05
CA ILE A 592 32.68 5.02 -4.45
C ILE A 592 32.19 6.35 -5.01
N PHE A 593 31.65 6.34 -6.23
CA PHE A 593 31.10 7.52 -6.86
C PHE A 593 29.58 7.59 -6.69
N MET A 594 29.12 8.60 -5.96
CA MET A 594 27.69 8.89 -5.75
C MET A 594 27.47 10.41 -5.92
N PRO A 595 27.28 10.91 -7.14
CA PRO A 595 27.18 12.33 -7.39
C PRO A 595 25.95 12.95 -6.72
N PHE A 596 26.10 14.17 -6.24
CA PHE A 596 25.04 14.99 -5.69
C PHE A 596 24.30 15.69 -6.85
N VAL A 597 23.30 15.01 -7.45
CA VAL A 597 22.60 15.49 -8.64
C VAL A 597 21.36 16.29 -8.25
N ILE A 598 21.45 17.62 -8.39
CA ILE A 598 20.36 18.54 -8.02
C ILE A 598 19.30 18.60 -9.11
N PHE A 599 19.72 18.61 -10.38
CA PHE A 599 18.88 18.88 -11.52
C PHE A 599 19.17 17.89 -12.63
N GLU A 600 18.14 17.17 -13.06
CA GLU A 600 18.22 16.20 -14.16
C GLU A 600 18.17 16.86 -15.55
N ARG A 601 18.36 16.06 -16.59
CA ARG A 601 18.22 16.52 -17.96
C ARG A 601 16.82 17.09 -18.17
N LYS A 602 16.80 18.32 -18.67
CA LYS A 602 15.57 19.06 -18.90
C LYS A 602 14.98 18.65 -20.26
N GLY A 603 13.69 18.35 -20.27
CA GLY A 603 12.89 18.36 -21.48
C GLY A 603 12.39 19.77 -21.79
N MET A 604 11.14 19.92 -22.17
CA MET A 604 10.50 21.22 -22.41
C MET A 604 9.98 21.89 -21.13
N GLU A 605 10.06 21.24 -19.99
CA GLU A 605 9.62 21.77 -18.70
C GLU A 605 10.52 22.87 -18.18
N GLN A 606 9.95 23.74 -17.33
CA GLN A 606 10.72 24.82 -16.69
C GLN A 606 11.73 24.26 -15.66
N ASN A 607 11.35 23.22 -14.94
CA ASN A 607 12.13 22.62 -13.87
C ASN A 607 12.26 21.10 -14.01
N SER A 608 13.36 20.55 -13.51
CA SER A 608 13.68 19.13 -13.57
C SER A 608 14.52 18.72 -12.36
N TYR A 609 14.10 19.11 -11.16
CA TYR A 609 14.80 18.79 -9.92
C TYR A 609 14.67 17.31 -9.56
N ASN A 610 15.69 16.76 -8.92
CA ASN A 610 15.55 15.51 -8.19
C ASN A 610 14.84 15.74 -6.84
N CYS A 611 14.27 14.70 -6.26
CA CYS A 611 13.83 14.76 -4.87
C CYS A 611 15.06 14.82 -3.93
N PRO A 612 14.91 15.32 -2.69
CA PRO A 612 16.02 15.42 -1.75
C PRO A 612 16.77 14.12 -1.49
N ILE A 613 16.06 12.98 -1.54
CA ILE A 613 16.65 11.64 -1.35
C ILE A 613 17.60 11.30 -2.50
N VAL A 614 17.13 11.42 -3.74
CA VAL A 614 17.97 11.14 -4.92
C VAL A 614 19.18 12.07 -4.96
N THR A 615 18.97 13.34 -4.61
CA THR A 615 20.05 14.32 -4.62
C THR A 615 21.12 14.07 -3.57
N GLY A 616 20.73 13.89 -2.31
CA GLY A 616 21.64 14.04 -1.17
C GLY A 616 21.93 12.77 -0.38
N TYR A 617 21.50 11.60 -0.85
CA TYR A 617 21.66 10.37 -0.08
C TYR A 617 23.13 9.94 0.11
N SER A 618 24.03 10.40 -0.76
CA SER A 618 25.47 10.23 -0.57
C SER A 618 25.97 10.80 0.76
N GLU A 619 25.38 11.93 1.23
CA GLU A 619 25.76 12.52 2.52
C GLU A 619 25.27 11.67 3.70
N VAL A 620 24.11 11.03 3.56
CA VAL A 620 23.63 10.05 4.54
C VAL A 620 24.58 8.86 4.62
N ILE A 621 25.01 8.33 3.47
CA ILE A 621 25.99 7.24 3.43
C ILE A 621 27.30 7.64 4.12
N LYS A 622 27.86 8.81 3.85
CA LYS A 622 29.06 9.33 4.52
C LYS A 622 28.90 9.43 6.03
N SER A 623 27.71 9.78 6.52
CA SER A 623 27.46 9.91 7.97
C SER A 623 27.36 8.59 8.72
N VAL A 624 27.04 7.50 8.02
CA VAL A 624 26.84 6.17 8.63
C VAL A 624 28.08 5.29 8.50
N GLN A 625 28.93 5.57 7.51
CA GLN A 625 30.15 4.81 7.31
C GLN A 625 31.28 5.36 8.18
N SER A 626 31.70 4.57 9.13
CA SER A 626 32.77 4.94 10.09
C SER A 626 34.17 4.73 9.57
N GLU A 627 34.45 3.92 8.54
CA GLU A 627 35.84 3.61 8.13
C GLU A 627 36.00 3.32 6.61
N GLY A 628 37.07 3.84 6.05
CA GLY A 628 38.00 3.22 5.09
C GLY A 628 37.83 3.62 3.63
N ILE A 629 36.67 3.82 3.05
CA ILE A 629 36.48 4.11 1.61
C ILE A 629 35.95 5.52 1.40
N SER A 630 36.57 6.24 0.47
CA SER A 630 36.08 7.56 0.04
C SER A 630 34.76 7.42 -0.73
N VAL A 631 33.72 8.10 -0.28
CA VAL A 631 32.48 8.29 -1.04
C VAL A 631 32.52 9.66 -1.68
N ASP A 632 32.74 9.69 -2.98
CA ASP A 632 32.82 10.92 -3.77
C ASP A 632 31.43 11.37 -4.17
N SER A 633 31.05 12.58 -3.76
CA SER A 633 29.75 13.16 -4.08
C SER A 633 29.89 14.54 -4.73
N PRO A 634 30.51 14.64 -5.92
CA PRO A 634 30.62 15.93 -6.58
C PRO A 634 29.21 16.49 -6.90
N ALA A 635 29.05 17.80 -6.73
CA ALA A 635 27.82 18.49 -7.09
C ALA A 635 27.69 18.54 -8.62
N ILE A 636 26.62 17.93 -9.13
CA ILE A 636 26.37 17.78 -10.56
C ILE A 636 25.00 18.35 -10.90
N THR A 637 24.93 19.00 -12.05
CA THR A 637 23.65 19.44 -12.64
C THR A 637 23.63 19.16 -14.15
N PHE A 638 22.59 18.51 -14.61
CA PHE A 638 22.35 18.30 -16.04
C PHE A 638 21.55 19.46 -16.69
N LYS A 639 21.30 20.54 -15.95
CA LYS A 639 20.52 21.70 -16.41
C LYS A 639 21.18 22.41 -17.58
N ASP A 640 22.50 22.54 -17.53
CA ASP A 640 23.32 23.24 -18.52
C ASP A 640 24.53 22.39 -18.88
N ARG A 641 24.74 22.21 -20.19
CA ARG A 641 25.81 21.39 -20.70
C ARG A 641 27.21 21.87 -20.32
N ASN A 642 27.42 23.21 -20.37
CA ASN A 642 28.73 23.78 -20.10
C ASN A 642 29.06 23.67 -18.61
N LEU A 643 28.06 23.85 -17.77
CA LEU A 643 28.22 23.69 -16.34
C LEU A 643 28.47 22.18 -15.98
N LEU A 644 27.75 21.26 -16.60
CA LEU A 644 28.00 19.82 -16.45
C LEU A 644 29.44 19.46 -16.83
N PHE A 645 29.91 19.95 -18.00
CA PHE A 645 31.27 19.72 -18.45
C PHE A 645 32.30 20.27 -17.45
N LYS A 646 32.07 21.50 -16.95
CA LYS A 646 32.94 22.11 -15.94
C LYS A 646 33.01 21.27 -14.66
N GLN A 647 31.88 20.80 -14.16
CA GLN A 647 31.81 19.96 -12.96
C GLN A 647 32.48 18.59 -13.16
N CYS A 648 32.25 17.93 -14.30
CA CYS A 648 32.94 16.67 -14.65
C CYS A 648 34.45 16.88 -14.79
N ARG A 649 34.87 17.98 -15.44
CA ARG A 649 36.28 18.34 -15.58
C ARG A 649 36.96 18.58 -14.24
N GLU A 650 36.33 19.33 -13.34
CA GLU A 650 36.83 19.60 -12.01
C GLU A 650 37.05 18.31 -11.21
N TYR A 651 36.09 17.39 -11.25
CA TYR A 651 36.18 16.09 -10.58
C TYR A 651 37.29 15.22 -11.18
N LEU A 652 37.32 15.04 -12.53
CA LEU A 652 38.26 14.17 -13.22
C LEU A 652 39.69 14.71 -13.19
N SER A 653 39.87 16.03 -13.22
CA SER A 653 41.20 16.63 -13.02
C SER A 653 41.76 16.35 -11.61
N GLY A 654 40.87 16.26 -10.59
CA GLY A 654 41.24 15.78 -9.25
C GLY A 654 41.66 14.32 -9.22
N LEU A 655 41.32 13.54 -10.24
CA LEU A 655 41.76 12.15 -10.43
C LEU A 655 42.96 12.05 -11.41
N SER A 656 43.64 13.14 -11.68
CA SER A 656 44.83 13.22 -12.55
C SER A 656 44.56 12.91 -14.04
N VAL A 657 43.33 13.05 -14.52
CA VAL A 657 42.99 12.91 -15.95
C VAL A 657 43.28 14.24 -16.67
N ASP A 658 43.90 14.17 -17.84
CA ASP A 658 44.23 15.36 -18.64
C ASP A 658 42.99 15.96 -19.35
N ASP A 659 42.99 17.26 -19.57
CA ASP A 659 41.88 18.02 -20.14
C ASP A 659 41.42 17.53 -21.52
N ARG A 660 42.33 17.09 -22.38
CA ARG A 660 42.01 16.62 -23.72
C ARG A 660 41.22 15.30 -23.64
N THR A 661 41.69 14.38 -22.80
CA THR A 661 41.02 13.11 -22.53
C THR A 661 39.64 13.36 -21.94
N ILE A 662 39.52 14.27 -20.96
CA ILE A 662 38.22 14.62 -20.36
C ILE A 662 37.24 15.12 -21.42
N GLN A 663 37.67 16.02 -22.31
CA GLN A 663 36.80 16.57 -23.34
C GLN A 663 36.31 15.49 -24.32
N GLN A 664 37.17 14.58 -24.74
CA GLN A 664 36.79 13.48 -25.62
C GLN A 664 35.87 12.48 -24.93
N ALA A 665 36.17 12.12 -23.69
CA ALA A 665 35.37 11.25 -22.88
C ALA A 665 33.96 11.80 -22.64
N PHE A 666 33.85 13.09 -22.32
CA PHE A 666 32.58 13.76 -22.13
C PHE A 666 31.70 13.73 -23.39
N GLN A 667 32.25 14.01 -24.55
CA GLN A 667 31.51 13.94 -25.82
C GLN A 667 31.00 12.52 -26.09
N LYS A 668 31.83 11.48 -25.86
CA LYS A 668 31.41 10.11 -25.98
C LYS A 668 30.31 9.73 -25.00
N ALA A 669 30.43 10.17 -23.76
CA ALA A 669 29.45 9.91 -22.71
C ALA A 669 28.09 10.55 -23.05
N GLU A 670 28.06 11.77 -23.56
CA GLU A 670 26.82 12.40 -24.03
C GLU A 670 26.20 11.64 -25.20
N SER A 671 27.01 11.26 -26.19
CA SER A 671 26.53 10.49 -27.34
C SER A 671 25.94 9.16 -26.92
N GLU A 672 26.59 8.47 -26.00
CA GLU A 672 26.12 7.18 -25.46
C GLU A 672 24.81 7.32 -24.71
N GLN A 673 24.67 8.36 -23.88
CA GLN A 673 23.43 8.63 -23.17
C GLN A 673 22.27 8.93 -24.14
N HIS A 674 22.50 9.69 -25.17
CA HIS A 674 21.50 9.94 -26.21
C HIS A 674 21.13 8.66 -26.96
N SER A 675 22.12 7.83 -27.31
CA SER A 675 21.87 6.53 -27.95
C SER A 675 21.01 5.61 -27.09
N PHE A 676 21.31 5.53 -25.78
CA PHE A 676 20.52 4.78 -24.82
C PHE A 676 19.06 5.24 -24.81
N ILE A 677 18.83 6.57 -24.67
CA ILE A 677 17.48 7.14 -24.65
C ILE A 677 16.72 6.82 -25.94
N ASN A 678 17.36 7.03 -27.11
CA ASN A 678 16.74 6.79 -28.42
C ASN A 678 16.36 5.31 -28.57
N THR A 679 17.28 4.41 -28.26
CA THR A 679 17.05 2.96 -28.35
C THR A 679 15.87 2.55 -27.48
N LEU A 680 15.78 3.08 -26.25
CA LEU A 680 14.70 2.76 -25.32
C LEU A 680 13.34 3.29 -25.80
N VAL A 681 13.31 4.51 -26.34
CA VAL A 681 12.10 5.07 -26.98
C VAL A 681 11.64 4.21 -28.15
N ASP A 682 12.57 3.76 -28.98
CA ASP A 682 12.25 2.93 -30.15
C ASP A 682 11.74 1.54 -29.76
N TYR A 683 12.25 0.92 -28.69
CA TYR A 683 11.69 -0.31 -28.15
C TYR A 683 10.22 -0.14 -27.73
N ASN A 684 9.92 0.95 -27.02
CA ASN A 684 8.54 1.27 -26.65
C ASN A 684 7.63 1.44 -27.88
N LYS A 685 8.08 2.19 -28.90
CA LYS A 685 7.33 2.39 -30.13
C LYS A 685 7.10 1.09 -30.90
N ASN A 686 8.09 0.22 -30.96
CA ASN A 686 7.99 -1.08 -31.63
C ASN A 686 6.91 -1.97 -31.00
N ILE A 687 6.80 -1.99 -29.68
CA ILE A 687 5.73 -2.71 -28.97
C ILE A 687 4.37 -2.12 -29.33
N LEU A 688 4.23 -0.80 -29.33
CA LEU A 688 2.97 -0.13 -29.68
C LEU A 688 2.53 -0.42 -31.13
N GLN A 689 3.47 -0.48 -32.08
CA GLN A 689 3.15 -0.84 -33.46
C GLN A 689 2.65 -2.29 -33.60
N GLN A 690 3.12 -3.18 -32.75
CA GLN A 690 2.64 -4.56 -32.73
C GLN A 690 1.25 -4.65 -32.06
N THR A 691 0.99 -3.82 -31.06
CA THR A 691 -0.31 -3.72 -30.36
C THR A 691 -1.42 -3.22 -31.28
N GLY A 692 -1.15 -2.25 -32.16
CA GLY A 692 -2.12 -1.68 -33.08
C GLY A 692 -2.66 -2.65 -34.15
N LYS A 693 -2.07 -3.85 -34.26
CA LYS A 693 -2.49 -4.91 -35.19
C LYS A 693 -3.32 -6.03 -34.56
N GLY A 694 -3.62 -5.95 -33.25
CA GLY A 694 -4.31 -7.00 -32.52
C GLY A 694 -4.98 -6.53 -31.23
N GLU A 695 -5.76 -7.41 -30.62
CA GLU A 695 -6.50 -7.19 -29.37
C GLU A 695 -5.64 -7.24 -28.10
N THR A 696 -4.32 -7.23 -28.20
CA THR A 696 -3.43 -7.42 -27.05
C THR A 696 -3.42 -6.19 -26.15
N LEU A 697 -3.78 -6.37 -24.90
CA LEU A 697 -3.70 -5.33 -23.88
C LEU A 697 -2.25 -4.88 -23.69
N THR A 698 -2.02 -3.59 -23.68
CA THR A 698 -0.73 -2.95 -23.40
C THR A 698 -0.85 -2.08 -22.15
N VAL A 699 0.07 -2.23 -21.23
CA VAL A 699 0.16 -1.43 -20.00
C VAL A 699 1.33 -0.47 -20.09
N MET A 700 1.06 0.82 -19.94
CA MET A 700 2.07 1.82 -19.60
C MET A 700 2.36 1.68 -18.10
N LEU A 701 3.43 0.96 -17.77
CA LEU A 701 3.90 0.80 -16.41
C LEU A 701 4.85 1.97 -16.10
N ALA A 702 4.33 3.01 -15.51
CA ALA A 702 5.07 4.24 -15.22
C ALA A 702 5.65 4.22 -13.81
N GLY A 703 6.79 4.85 -13.65
CA GLY A 703 7.44 4.97 -12.35
C GLY A 703 8.76 5.71 -12.40
N ARG A 704 9.45 5.74 -11.29
CA ARG A 704 10.77 6.35 -11.23
C ARG A 704 11.83 5.43 -11.86
N PRO A 705 12.96 5.95 -12.34
CA PRO A 705 13.99 5.15 -13.00
C PRO A 705 14.40 3.90 -12.24
N TYR A 706 14.56 4.02 -10.92
CA TYR A 706 14.95 2.91 -10.05
C TYR A 706 13.87 1.83 -9.86
N HIS A 707 12.62 2.06 -10.29
CA HIS A 707 11.61 1.00 -10.41
C HIS A 707 11.93 0.01 -11.55
N THR A 708 13.01 0.21 -12.28
CA THR A 708 13.58 -0.81 -13.19
C THR A 708 14.20 -1.97 -12.41
N ASP A 709 14.63 -1.76 -11.18
CA ASP A 709 15.15 -2.81 -10.31
C ASP A 709 14.08 -3.86 -10.00
N SER A 710 14.41 -5.13 -10.28
CA SER A 710 13.47 -6.25 -10.13
C SER A 710 13.05 -6.52 -8.68
N LEU A 711 13.90 -6.16 -7.70
CA LEU A 711 13.56 -6.26 -6.27
C LEU A 711 12.62 -5.14 -5.87
N ILE A 712 12.88 -3.90 -6.28
CA ILE A 712 12.03 -2.74 -5.98
C ILE A 712 10.64 -2.91 -6.58
N GLN A 713 10.56 -3.30 -7.88
CA GLN A 713 9.27 -3.49 -8.54
C GLN A 713 8.58 -4.82 -8.21
N HIS A 714 9.18 -5.68 -7.37
CA HIS A 714 8.67 -7.01 -7.06
C HIS A 714 8.32 -7.85 -8.30
N LYS A 715 9.00 -7.64 -9.42
CA LYS A 715 8.79 -8.31 -10.72
C LYS A 715 7.40 -8.07 -11.33
N VAL A 716 6.77 -6.94 -11.05
CA VAL A 716 5.46 -6.58 -11.60
C VAL A 716 5.46 -6.58 -13.13
N SER A 717 6.51 -6.06 -13.77
CA SER A 717 6.63 -6.08 -15.23
C SER A 717 6.67 -7.49 -15.82
N ASP A 718 7.34 -8.42 -15.13
CA ASP A 718 7.36 -9.83 -15.54
C ASP A 718 5.99 -10.49 -15.32
N MET A 719 5.33 -10.18 -14.22
CA MET A 719 3.98 -10.67 -13.90
C MET A 719 2.97 -10.25 -14.98
N LEU A 720 2.98 -9.00 -15.41
CA LEU A 720 2.13 -8.50 -16.51
C LEU A 720 2.43 -9.25 -17.82
N SER A 721 3.72 -9.38 -18.15
CA SER A 721 4.16 -10.10 -19.33
C SER A 721 3.73 -11.58 -19.33
N ASP A 722 3.86 -12.26 -18.18
CA ASP A 722 3.43 -13.66 -18.02
C ASP A 722 1.92 -13.85 -18.15
N MET A 723 1.12 -12.78 -17.90
CA MET A 723 -0.34 -12.73 -18.15
C MET A 723 -0.70 -12.39 -19.61
N GLY A 724 0.27 -12.31 -20.52
CA GLY A 724 0.06 -12.00 -21.94
C GLY A 724 -0.13 -10.50 -22.23
N VAL A 725 0.18 -9.62 -21.27
CA VAL A 725 0.07 -8.16 -21.40
C VAL A 725 1.40 -7.58 -21.86
N ASN A 726 1.38 -6.72 -22.87
CA ASN A 726 2.56 -5.96 -23.27
C ASN A 726 2.84 -4.85 -22.24
N VAL A 727 4.11 -4.65 -21.90
CA VAL A 727 4.56 -3.65 -20.93
C VAL A 727 5.47 -2.65 -21.62
N ILE A 728 5.05 -1.38 -21.62
CA ILE A 728 5.83 -0.23 -22.06
C ILE A 728 6.16 0.68 -20.86
N THR A 729 7.14 1.54 -21.00
CA THR A 729 7.60 2.44 -19.94
C THR A 729 7.31 3.90 -20.24
N ASP A 730 7.31 4.74 -19.21
CA ASP A 730 7.21 6.20 -19.32
C ASP A 730 8.38 6.85 -20.12
N ASP A 731 9.42 6.08 -20.45
CA ASP A 731 10.47 6.54 -21.35
C ASP A 731 9.96 6.85 -22.76
N LEU A 732 8.85 6.27 -23.19
CA LEU A 732 8.18 6.55 -24.45
C LEU A 732 7.96 8.05 -24.70
N VAL A 733 7.58 8.79 -23.64
CA VAL A 733 7.19 10.22 -23.75
C VAL A 733 8.37 11.18 -23.64
N ARG A 734 9.61 10.69 -23.48
CA ARG A 734 10.80 11.56 -23.32
C ARG A 734 11.01 12.55 -24.47
N GLN A 735 10.62 12.17 -25.67
CA GLN A 735 10.80 12.96 -26.89
C GLN A 735 9.49 13.57 -27.40
N MET A 736 8.41 13.42 -26.65
CA MET A 736 7.10 13.93 -27.04
C MET A 736 6.84 15.30 -26.40
N ASP A 737 6.32 16.22 -27.18
CA ASP A 737 5.79 17.48 -26.67
C ASP A 737 4.34 17.26 -26.22
N ILE A 738 4.16 17.03 -24.92
CA ILE A 738 2.85 16.79 -24.30
C ILE A 738 2.60 17.92 -23.30
N PRO A 739 1.72 18.87 -23.63
CA PRO A 739 1.40 19.96 -22.72
C PRO A 739 0.60 19.43 -21.52
N THR A 740 0.98 19.83 -20.31
CA THR A 740 0.36 19.41 -19.04
C THR A 740 -0.36 20.56 -18.34
N GLY A 741 -0.72 21.62 -19.07
CA GLY A 741 -1.35 22.81 -18.50
C GLY A 741 -2.77 22.62 -17.99
N ASP A 742 -3.39 21.48 -18.30
CA ASP A 742 -4.69 21.02 -17.81
C ASP A 742 -4.60 20.20 -16.51
N ALA A 743 -3.44 20.11 -15.90
CA ALA A 743 -3.25 19.53 -14.57
C ALA A 743 -2.92 20.62 -13.55
N HIS A 744 -3.43 20.48 -12.33
CA HIS A 744 -3.11 21.39 -11.22
C HIS A 744 -1.76 21.07 -10.58
N PHE A 745 -0.80 20.56 -11.34
CA PHE A 745 0.50 20.13 -10.86
C PHE A 745 1.60 21.11 -11.28
N VAL A 746 2.39 21.55 -10.32
CA VAL A 746 3.59 22.34 -10.61
C VAL A 746 4.71 21.41 -11.04
N ALA A 747 5.10 21.49 -12.30
CA ALA A 747 6.13 20.66 -12.90
C ALA A 747 7.53 21.00 -12.34
N GLN A 748 7.82 20.48 -11.13
CA GLN A 748 9.03 20.80 -10.37
C GLN A 748 10.07 19.69 -10.43
N TRP A 749 9.65 18.43 -10.41
CA TRP A 749 10.55 17.28 -10.33
C TRP A 749 10.60 16.48 -11.62
N ALA A 750 11.79 16.05 -12.01
CA ALA A 750 12.08 15.37 -13.27
C ALA A 750 11.17 14.17 -13.52
N TYR A 751 11.12 13.25 -12.58
CA TYR A 751 10.45 11.96 -12.78
C TYR A 751 8.94 12.05 -12.65
N THR A 752 8.42 12.87 -11.74
CA THR A 752 6.98 13.14 -11.65
C THR A 752 6.43 13.84 -12.88
N ASN A 753 7.20 14.76 -13.47
CA ASN A 753 6.82 15.42 -14.73
C ASN A 753 6.68 14.38 -15.85
N ARG A 754 7.60 13.42 -15.94
CA ARG A 754 7.56 12.37 -16.96
C ARG A 754 6.38 11.42 -16.74
N ILE A 755 6.11 11.03 -15.49
CA ILE A 755 4.95 10.20 -15.14
C ILE A 755 3.64 10.91 -15.51
N LEU A 756 3.49 12.20 -15.21
CA LEU A 756 2.32 12.99 -15.58
C LEU A 756 2.11 13.05 -17.09
N LYS A 757 3.19 13.28 -17.86
CA LYS A 757 3.14 13.23 -19.33
C LYS A 757 2.73 11.87 -19.87
N ALA A 758 3.28 10.79 -19.28
CA ALA A 758 2.93 9.43 -19.66
C ALA A 758 1.45 9.13 -19.36
N ALA A 759 0.93 9.59 -18.21
CA ALA A 759 -0.48 9.48 -17.88
C ALA A 759 -1.37 10.23 -18.88
N LYS A 760 -0.99 11.45 -19.23
CA LYS A 760 -1.72 12.25 -20.22
C LYS A 760 -1.70 11.63 -21.61
N TRP A 761 -0.56 11.14 -22.05
CA TRP A 761 -0.47 10.41 -23.31
C TRP A 761 -1.39 9.18 -23.27
N CYS A 762 -1.33 8.39 -22.20
CA CYS A 762 -2.13 7.20 -22.06
C CYS A 762 -3.64 7.52 -22.01
N ALA A 763 -4.03 8.62 -21.37
CA ALA A 763 -5.43 9.07 -21.29
C ALA A 763 -6.08 9.25 -22.67
N THR A 764 -5.30 9.72 -23.66
CA THR A 764 -5.77 9.94 -25.04
C THR A 764 -5.70 8.72 -25.96
N GLN A 765 -5.19 7.59 -25.48
CA GLN A 765 -5.09 6.36 -26.26
C GLN A 765 -6.37 5.51 -26.15
N GLY A 766 -6.49 4.51 -27.04
CA GLY A 766 -7.60 3.56 -27.03
C GLY A 766 -7.71 2.74 -25.72
N LYS A 767 -8.83 2.05 -25.54
CA LYS A 767 -9.11 1.23 -24.33
C LYS A 767 -8.12 0.09 -24.11
N ASN A 768 -7.43 -0.37 -25.13
CA ASN A 768 -6.41 -1.42 -25.08
C ASN A 768 -5.07 -0.95 -24.49
N ILE A 769 -4.88 0.35 -24.24
CA ILE A 769 -3.71 0.92 -23.57
C ILE A 769 -4.12 1.45 -22.20
N GLN A 770 -3.56 0.89 -21.12
CA GLN A 770 -3.90 1.23 -19.75
C GLN A 770 -2.70 1.78 -19.00
N PHE A 771 -2.97 2.56 -17.95
CA PHE A 771 -1.94 3.21 -17.15
C PHE A 771 -1.86 2.56 -15.77
N VAL A 772 -0.66 2.14 -15.40
CA VAL A 772 -0.33 1.62 -14.08
C VAL A 772 0.84 2.42 -13.53
N GLU A 773 0.68 2.98 -12.34
CA GLU A 773 1.73 3.75 -11.67
C GLU A 773 2.36 2.94 -10.55
N MET A 774 3.68 2.87 -10.55
CA MET A 774 4.49 2.37 -9.43
C MET A 774 4.95 3.54 -8.58
N THR A 775 4.67 3.49 -7.29
CA THR A 775 5.15 4.46 -6.30
C THR A 775 5.71 3.75 -5.08
N SER A 776 6.62 4.38 -4.37
CA SER A 776 7.16 3.84 -3.12
C SER A 776 6.43 4.43 -1.91
N PHE A 777 6.23 3.64 -0.86
CA PHE A 777 5.76 4.17 0.41
C PHE A 777 6.68 5.31 0.89
N GLY A 778 6.09 6.37 1.41
CA GLY A 778 6.82 7.55 1.87
C GLY A 778 7.37 8.44 0.74
N CYS A 779 7.03 8.18 -0.54
CA CYS A 779 7.44 9.05 -1.63
C CYS A 779 6.72 10.41 -1.58
N GLY A 780 7.46 11.44 -1.17
CA GLY A 780 6.88 12.77 -0.97
C GLY A 780 6.38 13.46 -2.23
N PRO A 781 7.12 13.49 -3.35
CA PRO A 781 6.64 14.08 -4.59
C PRO A 781 5.45 13.34 -5.20
N ASP A 782 5.41 11.99 -5.13
CA ASP A 782 4.29 11.21 -5.67
C ASP A 782 2.99 11.42 -4.88
N ALA A 783 3.09 11.77 -3.59
CA ALA A 783 1.92 12.12 -2.79
C ALA A 783 1.12 13.29 -3.37
N PHE A 784 1.75 14.19 -4.12
CA PHE A 784 1.10 15.29 -4.83
C PHE A 784 0.73 14.94 -6.28
N LEU A 785 1.41 13.95 -6.87
CA LEU A 785 1.21 13.55 -8.26
C LEU A 785 0.00 12.63 -8.44
N VAL A 786 -0.14 11.63 -7.58
CA VAL A 786 -1.12 10.54 -7.73
C VAL A 786 -2.55 11.04 -7.89
N ASP A 787 -2.94 12.06 -7.14
CA ASP A 787 -4.31 12.61 -7.23
C ASP A 787 -4.54 13.32 -8.57
N GLU A 788 -3.53 14.01 -9.10
CA GLU A 788 -3.60 14.67 -10.42
C GLU A 788 -3.66 13.65 -11.56
N VAL A 789 -2.85 12.59 -11.47
CA VAL A 789 -2.88 11.48 -12.45
C VAL A 789 -4.24 10.78 -12.44
N ARG A 790 -4.80 10.54 -11.24
CA ARG A 790 -6.12 9.92 -11.10
C ARG A 790 -7.20 10.79 -11.75
N ASP A 791 -7.23 12.07 -11.44
CA ASP A 791 -8.22 13.01 -11.97
C ASP A 791 -8.08 13.14 -13.49
N LEU A 792 -6.85 13.25 -14.00
CA LEU A 792 -6.57 13.30 -15.43
C LEU A 792 -7.09 12.06 -16.17
N LEU A 793 -6.83 10.87 -15.67
CA LEU A 793 -7.29 9.62 -16.29
C LEU A 793 -8.82 9.49 -16.21
N MET A 794 -9.42 9.86 -15.08
CA MET A 794 -10.89 9.80 -14.90
C MET A 794 -11.65 10.71 -15.87
N ARG A 795 -11.11 11.88 -16.22
CA ARG A 795 -11.69 12.77 -17.23
C ARG A 795 -11.78 12.11 -18.61
N HIS A 796 -10.91 11.18 -18.89
CA HIS A 796 -10.86 10.41 -20.14
C HIS A 796 -11.42 8.99 -19.99
N ASN A 797 -12.28 8.75 -18.99
CA ASN A 797 -12.91 7.45 -18.71
C ASN A 797 -11.89 6.30 -18.56
N LYS A 798 -10.73 6.60 -17.99
CA LYS A 798 -9.72 5.61 -17.60
C LYS A 798 -9.48 5.63 -16.11
N SER A 799 -9.19 4.47 -15.54
CA SER A 799 -8.86 4.34 -14.12
C SER A 799 -7.35 4.30 -13.87
N LEU A 800 -6.92 4.82 -12.73
CA LEU A 800 -5.54 4.66 -12.26
C LEU A 800 -5.41 3.36 -11.46
N THR A 801 -4.57 2.45 -11.93
CA THR A 801 -4.10 1.34 -11.10
C THR A 801 -2.79 1.75 -10.42
N LEU A 802 -2.85 1.95 -9.11
CA LEU A 802 -1.70 2.36 -8.30
C LEU A 802 -1.09 1.17 -7.58
N LEU A 803 0.20 0.92 -7.80
CA LEU A 803 0.99 -0.11 -7.11
C LEU A 803 1.97 0.54 -6.14
N LYS A 804 1.71 0.38 -4.84
CA LYS A 804 2.60 0.86 -3.78
C LYS A 804 3.65 -0.19 -3.45
N LEU A 805 4.89 0.14 -3.71
CA LEU A 805 6.06 -0.73 -3.55
C LEU A 805 6.77 -0.43 -2.24
N ASP A 806 7.21 -1.48 -1.55
CA ASP A 806 7.90 -1.37 -0.28
C ASP A 806 8.89 -2.54 -0.09
N ASP A 807 9.64 -2.52 1.02
CA ASP A 807 10.47 -3.65 1.43
C ASP A 807 9.64 -4.90 1.80
N ILE A 808 8.38 -4.71 2.17
CA ILE A 808 7.44 -5.81 2.39
C ILE A 808 6.88 -6.31 1.06
N ASN A 809 7.13 -7.58 0.81
CA ASN A 809 6.77 -8.23 -0.43
C ASN A 809 5.36 -8.81 -0.37
N ASN A 810 4.36 -8.04 -0.80
CA ASN A 810 2.98 -8.52 -0.95
C ASN A 810 2.60 -8.71 -2.44
N ILE A 811 3.25 -9.70 -3.08
CA ILE A 811 2.98 -10.02 -4.50
C ILE A 811 1.53 -10.44 -4.73
N GLY A 812 0.89 -11.11 -3.77
CA GLY A 812 -0.50 -11.54 -3.88
C GLY A 812 -1.45 -10.37 -4.13
N SER A 813 -1.31 -9.30 -3.37
CA SER A 813 -2.06 -8.06 -3.51
C SER A 813 -1.84 -7.40 -4.87
N MET A 814 -0.59 -7.31 -5.30
CA MET A 814 -0.26 -6.74 -6.61
C MET A 814 -0.85 -7.56 -7.75
N LYS A 815 -0.74 -8.90 -7.66
CA LYS A 815 -1.33 -9.83 -8.64
C LYS A 815 -2.85 -9.67 -8.71
N LEU A 816 -3.51 -9.53 -7.55
CA LEU A 816 -4.94 -9.32 -7.48
C LEU A 816 -5.36 -8.00 -8.15
N ARG A 817 -4.67 -6.88 -7.86
CA ARG A 817 -4.95 -5.58 -8.48
C ARG A 817 -4.79 -5.61 -10.00
N VAL A 818 -3.69 -6.21 -10.47
CA VAL A 818 -3.41 -6.34 -11.91
C VAL A 818 -4.45 -7.24 -12.59
N ARG A 819 -4.76 -8.41 -12.02
CA ARG A 819 -5.81 -9.29 -12.55
C ARG A 819 -7.17 -8.61 -12.57
N SER A 820 -7.53 -7.92 -11.51
CA SER A 820 -8.80 -7.18 -11.42
C SER A 820 -8.92 -6.10 -12.49
N MET A 821 -7.85 -5.35 -12.75
CA MET A 821 -7.80 -4.40 -13.86
C MET A 821 -8.03 -5.11 -15.21
N ILE A 822 -7.31 -6.19 -15.48
CA ILE A 822 -7.43 -6.93 -16.75
C ILE A 822 -8.85 -7.46 -16.95
N GLU A 823 -9.45 -8.07 -15.92
CA GLU A 823 -10.80 -8.65 -16.04
C GLU A 823 -11.90 -7.58 -16.10
N SER A 824 -11.76 -6.46 -15.39
CA SER A 824 -12.69 -5.31 -15.53
C SER A 824 -12.69 -4.77 -16.95
N LEU A 825 -11.53 -4.69 -17.61
CA LEU A 825 -11.41 -4.26 -18.98
C LEU A 825 -12.05 -5.23 -19.97
N LYS A 826 -11.95 -6.52 -19.73
CA LYS A 826 -12.62 -7.54 -20.56
C LYS A 826 -14.14 -7.41 -20.48
N LEU A 827 -14.67 -7.17 -19.27
CA LEU A 827 -16.11 -6.95 -19.06
C LEU A 827 -16.60 -5.66 -19.74
N ALA A 828 -15.87 -4.55 -19.55
CA ALA A 828 -16.20 -3.25 -20.14
C ALA A 828 -16.17 -3.26 -21.69
N ASN A 829 -15.31 -4.07 -22.28
CA ASN A 829 -15.25 -4.21 -23.75
C ASN A 829 -16.45 -5.01 -24.32
N ALA A 830 -17.08 -5.87 -23.50
CA ALA A 830 -18.27 -6.62 -23.93
C ALA A 830 -19.53 -5.74 -24.01
N ASP A 831 -19.60 -4.65 -23.26
CA ASP A 831 -20.82 -3.82 -23.15
C ASP A 831 -20.83 -2.53 -23.98
N GLY A 832 -19.75 -2.17 -24.68
CA GLY A 832 -19.71 -1.18 -25.77
C GLY A 832 -20.01 0.28 -25.39
N THR A 833 -20.04 0.65 -24.09
CA THR A 833 -20.37 2.02 -23.66
C THR A 833 -19.17 2.97 -23.78
N GLU A 834 -19.29 4.00 -24.61
CA GLU A 834 -18.41 5.16 -24.62
C GLU A 834 -18.98 6.22 -23.65
N GLY A 835 -18.18 6.57 -22.62
CA GLY A 835 -18.53 7.68 -21.72
C GLY A 835 -18.06 9.03 -22.28
N ASP A 836 -18.78 10.09 -21.95
CA ASP A 836 -18.38 11.45 -22.32
C ASP A 836 -17.15 11.91 -21.55
N VAL A 837 -16.24 12.63 -22.22
CA VAL A 837 -15.08 13.27 -21.60
C VAL A 837 -15.57 14.42 -20.70
N LYS A 838 -15.18 14.39 -19.42
CA LYS A 838 -15.54 15.45 -18.46
C LYS A 838 -14.63 16.68 -18.62
N ASP A 839 -15.23 17.86 -18.62
CA ASP A 839 -14.51 19.10 -18.73
C ASP A 839 -13.60 19.36 -17.51
N PHE A 840 -12.44 19.93 -17.77
CA PHE A 840 -11.51 20.37 -16.73
C PHE A 840 -11.98 21.69 -16.13
N THR A 841 -12.24 21.72 -14.84
CA THR A 841 -12.55 22.94 -14.12
C THR A 841 -11.26 23.73 -13.84
N THR A 842 -11.00 24.75 -14.62
CA THR A 842 -9.84 25.64 -14.37
C THR A 842 -10.15 26.60 -13.24
N VAL A 843 -9.27 26.63 -12.24
CA VAL A 843 -9.29 27.69 -11.22
C VAL A 843 -8.77 28.97 -11.88
N PRO A 844 -9.52 30.08 -11.86
CA PRO A 844 -9.07 31.31 -12.49
C PRO A 844 -7.74 31.78 -11.89
N VAL A 845 -6.82 32.17 -12.77
CA VAL A 845 -5.59 32.83 -12.34
C VAL A 845 -5.95 34.23 -11.83
N TYR A 846 -5.44 34.61 -10.66
CA TYR A 846 -5.66 35.92 -10.10
C TYR A 846 -5.10 37.02 -11.04
N ASP A 847 -5.97 37.92 -11.42
CA ASP A 847 -5.59 39.11 -12.23
C ASP A 847 -6.10 40.41 -11.59
N LYS A 848 -5.89 41.54 -12.27
CA LYS A 848 -6.30 42.84 -11.77
C LYS A 848 -7.82 43.03 -11.60
N SER A 849 -8.64 42.23 -12.28
CA SER A 849 -10.11 42.24 -12.15
C SER A 849 -10.59 41.72 -10.80
N TYR A 850 -9.75 40.91 -10.11
CA TYR A 850 -10.04 40.35 -8.79
C TYR A 850 -9.52 41.22 -7.63
N ARG A 851 -9.07 42.45 -7.89
CA ARG A 851 -8.42 43.30 -6.88
C ARG A 851 -9.33 43.61 -5.68
N ASP A 852 -10.63 43.60 -5.87
CA ASP A 852 -11.61 43.88 -4.81
C ASP A 852 -11.91 42.64 -3.95
N ARG A 853 -11.34 41.49 -4.26
CA ARG A 853 -11.50 40.28 -3.46
C ARG A 853 -10.67 40.36 -2.19
N LYS A 854 -11.24 39.88 -1.09
CA LYS A 854 -10.49 39.70 0.15
C LYS A 854 -9.56 38.49 -0.01
N ILE A 855 -8.28 38.66 0.28
CA ILE A 855 -7.24 37.65 0.14
C ILE A 855 -7.01 37.00 1.51
N LEU A 856 -7.31 35.71 1.63
CA LEU A 856 -7.01 34.92 2.82
C LEU A 856 -5.60 34.33 2.70
N VAL A 857 -4.80 34.52 3.74
CA VAL A 857 -3.41 34.06 3.77
C VAL A 857 -3.21 33.15 4.96
N PRO A 858 -2.75 31.89 4.77
CA PRO A 858 -2.41 31.01 5.88
C PRO A 858 -1.40 31.65 6.81
N TYR A 859 -1.45 31.28 8.09
CA TYR A 859 -0.52 31.82 9.09
C TYR A 859 0.84 31.12 8.96
N PHE A 860 1.92 31.87 8.82
CA PHE A 860 3.28 31.33 8.67
C PHE A 860 4.06 31.35 9.99
N THR A 861 4.31 32.56 10.50
CA THR A 861 5.09 32.77 11.71
C THR A 861 4.62 34.01 12.46
N PRO A 862 4.87 34.12 13.76
CA PRO A 862 4.59 35.35 14.53
C PRO A 862 5.30 36.61 14.01
N PHE A 863 6.39 36.43 13.28
CA PHE A 863 7.17 37.60 12.75
C PHE A 863 6.65 38.08 11.42
N ILE A 864 6.29 37.14 10.49
CA ILE A 864 5.96 37.48 9.11
C ILE A 864 4.48 37.75 8.95
N SER A 865 3.63 36.89 9.57
CA SER A 865 2.19 36.91 9.32
C SER A 865 1.58 38.28 9.64
N PRO A 866 1.87 38.95 10.77
CA PRO A 866 1.32 40.26 11.03
C PRO A 866 1.69 41.37 10.02
N LEU A 867 2.80 41.20 9.31
CA LEU A 867 3.26 42.17 8.29
C LEU A 867 2.53 42.02 6.96
N ILE A 868 2.03 40.82 6.64
CA ILE A 868 1.44 40.52 5.33
C ILE A 868 0.22 41.40 5.03
N PRO A 869 -0.80 41.50 5.89
CA PRO A 869 -1.92 42.42 5.62
C PRO A 869 -1.51 43.86 5.43
N ALA A 870 -0.55 44.32 6.21
CA ALA A 870 -0.03 45.70 6.10
C ALA A 870 0.68 45.95 4.77
N ILE A 871 1.56 45.04 4.35
CA ILE A 871 2.26 45.10 3.06
C ILE A 871 1.28 45.04 1.90
N MET A 872 0.33 44.10 1.96
CA MET A 872 -0.69 43.95 0.92
C MET A 872 -1.59 45.19 0.82
N LYS A 873 -1.92 45.82 1.92
CA LYS A 873 -2.70 47.05 1.93
C LYS A 873 -1.94 48.19 1.26
N VAL A 874 -0.65 48.32 1.49
CA VAL A 874 0.20 49.32 0.78
C VAL A 874 0.20 49.07 -0.71
N ALA A 875 0.19 47.80 -1.14
CA ALA A 875 0.08 47.38 -2.55
C ALA A 875 -1.34 47.53 -3.12
N GLY A 876 -2.33 47.96 -2.30
CA GLY A 876 -3.73 48.14 -2.70
C GLY A 876 -4.57 46.89 -2.73
N TYR A 877 -4.25 45.89 -1.91
CA TYR A 877 -5.01 44.65 -1.73
C TYR A 877 -5.58 44.54 -0.31
N ASP A 878 -6.78 43.95 -0.17
CA ASP A 878 -7.37 43.62 1.12
C ASP A 878 -6.96 42.19 1.48
N ALA A 879 -6.04 42.03 2.44
CA ALA A 879 -5.57 40.73 2.87
C ALA A 879 -5.79 40.52 4.38
N GLU A 880 -6.13 39.30 4.75
CA GLU A 880 -6.34 38.85 6.15
C GLU A 880 -5.57 37.55 6.38
N ASN A 881 -4.83 37.49 7.50
CA ASN A 881 -4.23 36.21 7.92
C ASN A 881 -5.30 35.32 8.53
N LEU A 882 -5.27 34.05 8.18
CA LEU A 882 -6.02 33.03 8.90
C LEU A 882 -5.45 32.86 10.33
N PRO A 883 -6.26 32.41 11.29
CA PRO A 883 -5.77 32.09 12.64
C PRO A 883 -4.67 31.03 12.62
N LEU A 884 -3.97 30.88 13.76
CA LEU A 884 -3.08 29.72 13.96
C LEU A 884 -3.85 28.43 13.80
N SER A 885 -3.19 27.43 13.22
CA SER A 885 -3.75 26.10 13.06
C SER A 885 -4.05 25.47 14.42
N ASP A 886 -5.15 24.77 14.51
CA ASP A 886 -5.65 24.08 15.69
C ASP A 886 -6.06 22.62 15.35
N ASN A 887 -6.71 21.93 16.28
CA ASN A 887 -7.17 20.56 16.04
C ASN A 887 -8.19 20.47 14.90
N ASP A 888 -9.12 21.43 14.79
CA ASP A 888 -10.11 21.47 13.69
C ASP A 888 -9.41 21.65 12.34
N SER A 889 -8.33 22.44 12.28
CA SER A 889 -7.51 22.58 11.07
C SER A 889 -6.94 21.24 10.63
N SER A 890 -6.48 20.42 11.59
CA SER A 890 -6.00 19.06 11.29
C SER A 890 -7.13 18.17 10.77
N GLU A 891 -8.32 18.21 11.37
CA GLU A 891 -9.47 17.40 10.97
C GLU A 891 -9.96 17.75 9.57
N TRP A 892 -10.16 19.04 9.31
CA TRP A 892 -10.53 19.50 7.96
C TRP A 892 -9.45 19.17 6.94
N GLY A 893 -8.18 19.33 7.29
CA GLY A 893 -7.07 18.98 6.41
C GLY A 893 -7.01 17.49 6.08
N LEU A 894 -7.19 16.62 7.06
CA LEU A 894 -7.22 15.16 6.86
C LEU A 894 -8.40 14.68 6.00
N LYS A 895 -9.49 15.44 5.98
CA LYS A 895 -10.66 15.14 5.15
C LYS A 895 -10.44 15.49 3.68
N TYR A 896 -9.74 16.61 3.40
CA TYR A 896 -9.62 17.13 2.03
C TYR A 896 -8.25 16.89 1.40
N ALA A 897 -7.19 16.80 2.19
CA ALA A 897 -5.86 16.49 1.71
C ALA A 897 -5.56 15.00 1.79
N ASN A 898 -4.80 14.51 0.83
CA ASN A 898 -4.25 13.17 0.84
C ASN A 898 -3.33 12.97 2.07
N ASN A 899 -3.51 11.89 2.81
CA ASN A 899 -2.75 11.61 4.04
C ASN A 899 -1.25 11.30 3.84
N GLU A 900 -0.78 11.25 2.60
CA GLU A 900 0.64 11.03 2.26
C GLU A 900 1.39 12.35 2.04
N VAL A 901 0.66 13.47 1.90
CA VAL A 901 1.29 14.79 1.85
C VAL A 901 1.91 15.13 3.21
N CYS A 902 2.87 16.06 3.23
CA CYS A 902 3.48 16.47 4.49
C CYS A 902 2.47 17.17 5.40
N TYR A 903 2.57 16.95 6.71
CA TYR A 903 1.62 17.47 7.69
C TYR A 903 1.38 18.98 7.63
N PRO A 904 2.41 19.85 7.37
CA PRO A 904 2.15 21.26 7.14
C PRO A 904 1.20 21.56 5.97
N ALA A 905 1.25 20.77 4.89
CA ALA A 905 0.30 20.93 3.79
C ALA A 905 -1.12 20.58 4.24
N THR A 906 -1.28 19.51 5.03
CA THR A 906 -2.56 19.12 5.62
C THR A 906 -3.15 20.25 6.47
N LEU A 907 -2.35 20.86 7.35
CA LEU A 907 -2.80 21.96 8.20
C LEU A 907 -3.22 23.19 7.38
N ILE A 908 -2.43 23.58 6.38
CA ILE A 908 -2.73 24.73 5.51
C ILE A 908 -4.05 24.51 4.75
N VAL A 909 -4.25 23.32 4.18
CA VAL A 909 -5.52 22.98 3.53
C VAL A 909 -6.66 23.05 4.55
N GLY A 910 -6.46 22.51 5.74
CA GLY A 910 -7.45 22.56 6.82
C GLY A 910 -7.82 23.98 7.24
N ASP A 911 -6.85 24.86 7.42
CA ASP A 911 -7.09 26.27 7.77
C ASP A 911 -7.94 26.98 6.71
N ILE A 912 -7.63 26.74 5.43
CA ILE A 912 -8.38 27.30 4.31
C ILE A 912 -9.81 26.76 4.29
N ILE A 913 -9.98 25.45 4.34
CA ILE A 913 -11.31 24.82 4.31
C ILE A 913 -12.15 25.26 5.52
N LYS A 914 -11.56 25.30 6.72
CA LYS A 914 -12.21 25.79 7.94
C LYS A 914 -12.71 27.23 7.76
N ALA A 915 -11.88 28.09 7.17
CA ALA A 915 -12.26 29.46 6.89
C ALA A 915 -13.42 29.55 5.90
N LEU A 916 -13.36 28.76 4.80
CA LEU A 916 -14.41 28.72 3.78
C LEU A 916 -15.76 28.18 4.33
N LYS A 917 -15.72 27.22 5.23
CA LYS A 917 -16.89 26.61 5.85
C LYS A 917 -17.45 27.41 7.06
N SER A 918 -16.71 28.41 7.55
CA SER A 918 -17.10 29.18 8.74
C SER A 918 -18.33 30.06 8.58
N GLY A 919 -18.77 30.34 7.35
CA GLY A 919 -19.82 31.31 7.04
C GLY A 919 -19.40 32.79 7.23
N LYS A 920 -18.15 33.02 7.67
CA LYS A 920 -17.62 34.38 7.89
C LYS A 920 -17.37 35.13 6.58
N TYR A 921 -17.08 34.41 5.50
CA TYR A 921 -16.65 35.01 4.24
C TYR A 921 -17.65 34.74 3.11
N ASP A 922 -17.85 35.71 2.25
CA ASP A 922 -18.56 35.53 0.97
C ASP A 922 -17.58 34.82 0.00
N ILE A 923 -17.79 33.53 -0.19
CA ILE A 923 -16.91 32.66 -1.01
C ILE A 923 -16.73 33.19 -2.44
N SER A 924 -17.75 33.89 -2.99
CA SER A 924 -17.68 34.46 -4.33
C SER A 924 -16.71 35.65 -4.43
N LYS A 925 -16.33 36.26 -3.30
CA LYS A 925 -15.54 37.48 -3.19
C LYS A 925 -14.20 37.27 -2.47
N ILE A 926 -13.73 36.07 -2.34
CA ILE A 926 -12.43 35.80 -1.72
C ILE A 926 -11.43 35.24 -2.73
N ALA A 927 -10.17 35.36 -2.38
CA ALA A 927 -9.05 34.68 -3.01
C ALA A 927 -8.16 34.11 -1.92
N VAL A 928 -7.38 33.10 -2.23
CA VAL A 928 -6.39 32.51 -1.34
C VAL A 928 -5.00 32.80 -1.88
N ALA A 929 -4.11 33.26 -1.04
CA ALA A 929 -2.71 33.45 -1.40
C ALA A 929 -1.80 32.58 -0.54
N ILE A 930 -0.87 31.90 -1.18
CA ILE A 930 0.15 31.10 -0.51
C ILE A 930 1.51 31.35 -1.15
N THR A 931 2.55 31.35 -0.34
CA THR A 931 3.93 31.41 -0.86
C THR A 931 4.29 30.08 -1.49
N GLN A 932 4.91 30.12 -2.66
CA GLN A 932 5.47 28.97 -3.33
C GLN A 932 6.99 28.94 -3.11
N THR A 933 7.51 27.86 -2.55
CA THR A 933 8.94 27.62 -2.50
C THR A 933 9.40 27.02 -3.83
N GLY A 934 10.56 27.39 -4.29
CA GLY A 934 11.19 26.73 -5.44
C GLY A 934 11.99 25.49 -5.03
N GLY A 935 12.65 24.85 -5.99
CA GLY A 935 13.59 23.74 -5.76
C GLY A 935 12.93 22.42 -5.44
N GLN A 936 13.54 21.66 -4.56
CA GLN A 936 13.20 20.27 -4.30
C GLN A 936 12.09 20.07 -3.27
N CYS A 937 11.75 21.11 -2.51
CA CYS A 937 10.77 21.03 -1.43
C CYS A 937 9.34 20.77 -1.95
N ARG A 938 8.59 19.94 -1.25
CA ARG A 938 7.18 19.64 -1.56
C ARG A 938 6.25 20.86 -1.46
N ALA A 939 6.64 21.87 -0.69
CA ALA A 939 5.88 23.11 -0.58
C ALA A 939 5.75 23.87 -1.92
N SER A 940 6.58 23.55 -2.91
CA SER A 940 6.40 24.03 -4.30
C SER A 940 5.08 23.62 -4.92
N ASN A 941 4.48 22.49 -4.45
CA ASN A 941 3.20 21.96 -4.93
C ASN A 941 2.02 22.16 -3.96
N TYR A 942 2.16 22.91 -2.87
CA TYR A 942 1.03 23.23 -2.00
C TYR A 942 -0.08 23.98 -2.74
N ILE A 943 0.29 24.86 -3.65
CA ILE A 943 -0.67 25.58 -4.49
C ILE A 943 -1.50 24.64 -5.36
N SER A 944 -0.90 23.56 -5.87
CA SER A 944 -1.61 22.53 -6.64
C SER A 944 -2.65 21.81 -5.78
N LEU A 945 -2.28 21.48 -4.56
CA LEU A 945 -3.16 20.79 -3.63
C LEU A 945 -4.35 21.67 -3.20
N ILE A 946 -4.16 23.00 -3.12
CA ILE A 946 -5.18 23.98 -2.74
C ILE A 946 -6.17 24.20 -3.90
N LYS A 947 -5.72 24.19 -5.14
CA LYS A 947 -6.56 24.26 -6.34
C LYS A 947 -7.49 23.05 -6.47
#